data_9dc13ca3ce3cb7d242c05035fd6b1517
#
_entry.id   9dc13ca3ce3cb7d242c05035fd6b1517
#
_cell.length_a   1.000
_cell.length_b   1.000
_cell.length_c   1.000
_cell.angle_alpha   90.00
_cell.angle_beta   90.00
_cell.angle_gamma   90.00
#
_symmetry.space_group_name_H-M   'P 1'
#
loop_
_entity.id
_entity.type
_entity.pdbx_description
1 polymer ?
#
loop_
_entity_poly.entity_id
_entity_poly.type
_entity_poly.pdbx_seq_one_letter_code
_entity_poly.pdbx_strand_id
1 'polypeptide(L)'
;ISDPELVEDSEIEKYLNENKVGMGIGVIYVYNKLEELPKSCNLIIETTSEENVFFDKSNIGEKQKFEIDKFTIEKANKFARSLAPVRLAEKKSDEKMPTCITFLEGYGVQKAEDLPIWKNWNNTNPAKAVAVPIGIKSNGEKFVFNIMYGSDFLRYHGPFGIVAGTNGSGKSEMMQSWILSLATKFSPQELSFIIIDYKGTGMLLPFQNLPHLAGKISNLDGNVKRNIIALNKEMKRRQAIFNKVGIIPQDIKEYYKRGFHKTYQPLPITILVVDEFAEIKKNLPEFVPVLESLFAVGRSLGIFAVVSTQKPSGVVTDKMYANSKFRWCCRVASSADSKEMLRHADAAKISNAGRAYVQVGEDDIYEQVQSFWSGAPYEPNREEGMNAEIPISLVDITGKRNQYETLNSEKKESKIKEIDAVVDYIEKVAIEHNVEKAPKIWQERLKNRIYLDNILKENNKEQELVLSVGLVDDPYEQMQYPLDINFSADGHCLVWGAPGTGKTTFLQTVIMSAAKTYTPMDINIYAMDFGSWSLNLFGSLPHVGGVANDNDEEKIYKLVNMLKKEIDTRKRNFAMNGIINIKIYEQTTGEKLPFILLLIDNFNALFSIYPDLDEFFIKLSREGAAYGIYMIGTVSGISGVSYKIINNIKNNISLQLKDKSEYSAVVGKTDGLEPENNEGRGLIRGTPFALEFQTALPVVGQDDNEVLKNIKSEVSILCENNKDGSAKPIPVMPDVISYNSIMSNDIVLGLSTETIEPVTVDIKKSPHCILISGEKKSGSSNILNVILKQFVDKANAKLILYDSGRQTLSTLARISEKYIESAVELDEYIEKLAEKLNLRKNSEDLSEFDTIVIGIDGYKDMYDAIDDKTATRLSAIVRMGKGLKVFVVVAEESAKLYSLSSVDPILKMIISDGIGILTGGTLKQHGAFKIEAEYSELNEQLSEFEAYKVENEEKVRFKTMYEF
;
A
#
# COMPACT_ATOMS: atom_id res chain seq x y z
N ILE A 1 -36.23 63.43 9.76
CA ILE A 1 -36.06 63.82 8.37
C ILE A 1 -37.25 63.25 7.62
N SER A 2 -38.13 64.12 7.11
CA SER A 2 -39.34 63.72 6.39
C SER A 2 -39.32 64.02 4.88
N ASP A 3 -38.21 64.58 4.42
CA ASP A 3 -38.00 64.92 3.02
C ASP A 3 -36.55 64.73 2.67
N PRO A 4 -36.20 63.74 1.80
CA PRO A 4 -34.84 63.46 1.41
C PRO A 4 -34.14 64.63 0.73
N GLU A 5 -34.87 65.40 -0.08
CA GLU A 5 -34.34 66.56 -0.87
C GLU A 5 -33.75 67.66 0.04
N LEU A 6 -34.22 67.74 1.30
CA LEU A 6 -33.68 68.69 2.26
C LEU A 6 -32.29 68.39 2.81
N VAL A 7 -31.83 67.15 2.64
CA VAL A 7 -30.58 66.70 3.18
C VAL A 7 -29.58 66.28 2.09
N GLU A 8 -30.11 66.05 0.91
CA GLU A 8 -29.30 65.69 -0.28
C GLU A 8 -28.30 66.82 -0.60
N ASP A 9 -27.06 66.54 -0.81
CA ASP A 9 -25.96 67.48 -1.01
C ASP A 9 -25.55 68.38 0.17
N SER A 10 -26.12 68.17 1.36
CA SER A 10 -25.71 68.94 2.54
C SER A 10 -24.51 68.32 3.25
N GLU A 11 -23.64 69.17 3.86
CA GLU A 11 -22.50 68.66 4.67
C GLU A 11 -22.96 67.83 5.87
N ILE A 12 -24.20 67.90 6.26
CA ILE A 12 -24.81 67.12 7.38
C ILE A 12 -25.12 65.69 6.92
N GLU A 13 -25.39 65.44 5.67
CA GLU A 13 -25.75 64.10 5.16
C GLU A 13 -24.75 63.03 5.54
N LYS A 14 -23.46 63.39 5.41
CA LYS A 14 -22.32 62.53 5.82
C LYS A 14 -22.41 62.06 7.29
N TYR A 15 -22.86 62.95 8.19
CA TYR A 15 -22.99 62.65 9.62
C TYR A 15 -24.32 61.93 9.98
N LEU A 16 -25.34 62.09 9.16
CA LEU A 16 -26.67 61.47 9.37
C LEU A 16 -26.69 60.01 8.83
N ASN A 17 -26.03 59.76 7.74
CA ASN A 17 -26.01 58.46 7.08
C ASN A 17 -24.91 57.50 7.63
N GLU A 18 -23.93 58.03 8.36
CA GLU A 18 -22.94 57.21 9.04
C GLU A 18 -23.46 56.82 10.43
N ASN A 19 -23.39 55.49 10.74
CA ASN A 19 -23.82 54.98 12.05
C ASN A 19 -22.77 55.35 13.13
N LYS A 20 -22.88 56.59 13.64
CA LYS A 20 -21.94 57.15 14.65
C LYS A 20 -22.58 57.14 16.06
N VAL A 21 -22.84 55.93 16.54
CA VAL A 21 -23.39 55.67 17.89
C VAL A 21 -22.56 56.40 18.98
N GLY A 22 -21.27 56.57 18.78
CA GLY A 22 -20.36 57.29 19.71
C GLY A 22 -20.55 58.82 19.75
N MET A 23 -21.27 59.43 18.82
CA MET A 23 -21.57 60.85 18.79
C MET A 23 -22.92 61.23 19.46
N GLY A 24 -23.68 60.26 19.91
CA GLY A 24 -24.98 60.49 20.53
C GLY A 24 -26.05 61.08 19.57
N ILE A 25 -25.90 60.87 18.29
CA ILE A 25 -26.82 61.34 17.26
C ILE A 25 -27.77 60.18 16.89
N GLY A 26 -29.05 60.34 17.17
CA GLY A 26 -30.13 59.47 16.67
C GLY A 26 -30.86 60.16 15.50
N VAL A 27 -31.09 59.42 14.42
CA VAL A 27 -31.78 59.94 13.24
C VAL A 27 -33.05 59.14 13.01
N ILE A 28 -34.17 59.84 12.88
CA ILE A 28 -35.48 59.28 12.50
C ILE A 28 -35.84 59.74 11.11
N TYR A 29 -35.95 58.81 10.17
CA TYR A 29 -36.44 59.09 8.81
C TYR A 29 -37.95 58.76 8.74
N VAL A 30 -38.74 59.63 8.14
CA VAL A 30 -40.18 59.40 7.97
C VAL A 30 -40.52 59.58 6.50
N TYR A 31 -40.61 58.44 5.81
CA TYR A 31 -40.81 58.40 4.36
C TYR A 31 -42.10 57.63 4.02
N ASN A 32 -42.59 57.82 2.83
CA ASN A 32 -43.87 57.20 2.36
C ASN A 32 -43.65 55.79 1.82
N LYS A 33 -42.43 55.43 1.42
CA LYS A 33 -42.07 54.08 0.91
C LYS A 33 -40.86 53.51 1.59
N LEU A 34 -40.88 52.21 1.78
CA LEU A 34 -39.81 51.47 2.38
C LEU A 34 -38.48 51.55 1.57
N GLU A 35 -38.63 51.66 0.25
CA GLU A 35 -37.48 51.70 -0.68
C GLU A 35 -36.70 53.01 -0.63
N GLU A 36 -37.32 54.07 -0.11
CA GLU A 36 -36.75 55.42 0.03
C GLU A 36 -35.91 55.56 1.33
N LEU A 37 -36.01 54.60 2.25
CA LEU A 37 -35.27 54.66 3.50
C LEU A 37 -33.76 54.44 3.29
N PRO A 38 -32.90 55.24 3.92
CA PRO A 38 -31.44 55.04 3.87
C PRO A 38 -31.02 53.66 4.36
N LYS A 39 -29.95 53.11 3.76
CA LYS A 39 -29.43 51.80 4.16
C LYS A 39 -28.91 51.76 5.60
N SER A 40 -28.64 52.90 6.21
CA SER A 40 -28.19 53.06 7.58
C SER A 40 -29.24 52.81 8.65
N CYS A 41 -30.54 52.74 8.29
CA CYS A 41 -31.62 52.50 9.24
C CYS A 41 -31.50 51.09 9.86
N ASN A 42 -31.51 50.99 11.18
CA ASN A 42 -31.41 49.72 11.92
C ASN A 42 -32.79 49.17 12.25
N LEU A 43 -33.71 50.05 12.67
CA LEU A 43 -35.07 49.72 13.05
C LEU A 43 -36.02 50.35 12.06
N ILE A 44 -36.97 49.59 11.53
CA ILE A 44 -37.99 50.05 10.61
C ILE A 44 -39.37 49.88 11.28
N ILE A 45 -40.15 50.97 11.26
CA ILE A 45 -41.51 50.98 11.76
C ILE A 45 -42.41 51.29 10.54
N GLU A 46 -43.23 50.32 10.17
CA GLU A 46 -44.17 50.45 9.05
C GLU A 46 -45.59 50.62 9.60
N THR A 47 -46.22 51.72 9.25
CA THR A 47 -47.59 52.01 9.68
C THR A 47 -48.49 52.11 8.45
N THR A 48 -49.54 51.30 8.39
CA THR A 48 -50.51 51.27 7.31
C THR A 48 -51.89 51.48 7.86
N SER A 49 -52.93 51.62 7.01
CA SER A 49 -54.31 51.71 7.43
C SER A 49 -54.80 50.37 8.11
N GLU A 50 -54.18 49.29 7.83
CA GLU A 50 -54.63 47.98 8.32
C GLU A 50 -53.83 47.46 9.51
N GLU A 51 -52.51 47.71 9.54
CA GLU A 51 -51.66 47.24 10.67
C GLU A 51 -50.42 48.11 10.83
N ASN A 52 -49.89 48.07 12.07
CA ASN A 52 -48.58 48.67 12.40
C ASN A 52 -47.64 47.55 12.78
N VAL A 53 -46.43 47.54 12.17
CA VAL A 53 -45.41 46.57 12.43
C VAL A 53 -44.07 47.25 12.60
N PHE A 54 -43.22 46.66 13.42
CA PHE A 54 -41.80 47.03 13.47
C PHE A 54 -40.93 45.79 13.26
N PHE A 55 -39.81 46.01 12.70
CA PHE A 55 -38.82 44.94 12.45
C PHE A 55 -37.43 45.53 12.36
N ASP A 56 -36.47 44.70 12.76
CA ASP A 56 -35.06 44.98 12.52
C ASP A 56 -34.76 44.70 11.03
N LYS A 57 -34.02 45.58 10.39
CA LYS A 57 -33.66 45.43 8.97
C LYS A 57 -32.90 44.14 8.69
N SER A 58 -32.19 43.59 9.70
CA SER A 58 -31.50 42.34 9.57
C SER A 58 -32.41 41.11 9.56
N ASN A 59 -33.70 41.29 9.93
CA ASN A 59 -34.67 40.19 10.02
C ASN A 59 -36.07 40.58 9.53
N ILE A 60 -36.18 40.89 8.25
CA ILE A 60 -37.45 41.34 7.60
C ILE A 60 -38.59 40.30 7.76
N GLY A 61 -38.28 39.04 8.04
CA GLY A 61 -39.22 37.95 8.25
C GLY A 61 -39.89 37.91 9.65
N GLU A 62 -39.33 38.64 10.62
CA GLU A 62 -39.87 38.68 11.99
C GLU A 62 -40.53 40.03 12.28
N LYS A 63 -41.59 40.37 11.55
CA LYS A 63 -42.39 41.54 11.81
C LYS A 63 -43.19 41.36 13.10
N GLN A 64 -43.05 42.30 14.03
CA GLN A 64 -43.81 42.33 15.28
C GLN A 64 -44.91 43.40 15.15
N LYS A 65 -46.14 43.02 15.47
CA LYS A 65 -47.27 43.95 15.49
C LYS A 65 -47.28 44.76 16.75
N PHE A 66 -47.67 46.00 16.67
CA PHE A 66 -47.80 46.88 17.84
C PHE A 66 -48.97 47.81 17.64
N GLU A 67 -49.50 48.35 18.72
CA GLU A 67 -50.52 49.41 18.73
C GLU A 67 -49.86 50.77 18.89
N ILE A 68 -50.31 51.76 18.11
CA ILE A 68 -49.80 53.13 18.20
C ILE A 68 -50.58 53.88 19.27
N ASP A 69 -49.85 54.38 20.25
CA ASP A 69 -50.41 55.33 21.19
C ASP A 69 -50.84 56.66 20.47
N LYS A 70 -52.08 57.01 20.57
CA LYS A 70 -52.59 58.28 20.00
C LYS A 70 -52.10 59.45 20.85
N PHE A 71 -51.25 60.25 20.28
CA PHE A 71 -50.65 61.39 20.99
C PHE A 71 -51.11 62.71 20.30
N THR A 72 -51.75 63.60 21.04
CA THR A 72 -52.12 64.86 20.48
C THR A 72 -50.91 65.81 20.41
N ILE A 73 -50.94 66.77 19.47
CA ILE A 73 -49.85 67.75 19.31
C ILE A 73 -49.68 68.57 20.62
N GLU A 74 -50.74 68.82 21.34
CA GLU A 74 -50.67 69.50 22.60
C GLU A 74 -49.94 68.72 23.71
N LYS A 75 -50.25 67.45 23.81
CA LYS A 75 -49.50 66.52 24.69
C LYS A 75 -48.01 66.35 24.27
N ALA A 76 -47.76 66.29 22.95
CA ALA A 76 -46.36 66.19 22.40
C ALA A 76 -45.57 67.46 22.75
N ASN A 77 -46.17 68.66 22.61
CA ASN A 77 -45.49 69.90 23.02
C ASN A 77 -45.26 69.98 24.53
N LYS A 78 -46.21 69.52 25.34
CA LYS A 78 -46.04 69.44 26.81
C LYS A 78 -44.88 68.45 27.19
N PHE A 79 -44.87 67.34 26.55
CA PHE A 79 -43.77 66.33 26.74
C PHE A 79 -42.41 66.87 26.28
N ALA A 80 -42.30 67.45 25.10
CA ALA A 80 -41.06 68.05 24.62
C ALA A 80 -40.55 69.15 25.54
N ARG A 81 -41.42 70.02 26.08
CA ARG A 81 -41.09 71.04 27.08
C ARG A 81 -40.67 70.45 28.44
N SER A 82 -41.25 69.33 28.83
CA SER A 82 -40.79 68.64 30.06
C SER A 82 -39.44 67.93 29.95
N LEU A 83 -39.08 67.53 28.73
CA LEU A 83 -37.76 66.94 28.45
C LEU A 83 -36.67 68.02 28.21
N ALA A 84 -37.01 69.22 27.75
CA ALA A 84 -36.07 70.28 27.43
C ALA A 84 -34.99 70.55 28.57
N PRO A 85 -35.34 70.51 29.86
CA PRO A 85 -34.35 70.66 30.94
C PRO A 85 -33.60 69.40 31.31
N VAL A 86 -34.01 68.23 30.80
CA VAL A 86 -33.36 66.96 31.15
C VAL A 86 -32.05 66.85 30.41
N ARG A 87 -30.95 66.90 31.11
CA ARG A 87 -29.62 66.57 30.60
C ARG A 87 -29.33 65.12 30.92
N LEU A 88 -28.97 64.34 29.88
CA LEU A 88 -28.42 63.01 30.05
C LEU A 88 -27.13 63.18 30.82
N ALA A 89 -26.95 62.45 31.94
CA ALA A 89 -25.66 62.33 32.56
C ALA A 89 -24.72 61.69 31.53
N GLU A 90 -23.71 62.47 31.11
CA GLU A 90 -22.64 61.92 30.28
C GLU A 90 -22.03 60.77 31.07
N LYS A 91 -22.29 59.54 30.63
CA LYS A 91 -21.37 58.47 30.94
C LYS A 91 -20.02 58.93 30.43
N LYS A 92 -19.11 59.25 31.32
CA LYS A 92 -17.73 59.51 30.94
C LYS A 92 -17.30 58.30 30.13
N SER A 93 -17.24 58.44 28.82
CA SER A 93 -16.69 57.46 27.86
C SER A 93 -15.17 57.48 27.94
N ASP A 94 -14.62 57.37 29.16
CA ASP A 94 -13.18 57.24 29.43
C ASP A 94 -12.78 55.77 29.59
N GLU A 95 -13.66 54.80 29.29
CA GLU A 95 -13.21 53.45 29.08
C GLU A 95 -12.48 53.37 27.73
N LYS A 96 -11.19 53.68 27.73
CA LYS A 96 -10.31 53.42 26.59
C LYS A 96 -10.46 51.97 26.26
N MET A 97 -10.70 51.63 24.96
CA MET A 97 -10.69 50.28 24.45
C MET A 97 -9.53 49.51 25.12
N PRO A 98 -9.81 48.32 25.72
CA PRO A 98 -8.76 47.58 26.42
C PRO A 98 -7.57 47.31 25.50
N THR A 99 -6.36 47.37 26.05
CA THR A 99 -5.11 47.14 25.31
C THR A 99 -4.88 45.64 25.08
N CYS A 100 -5.42 44.79 25.94
CA CYS A 100 -5.38 43.36 25.90
C CYS A 100 -6.61 42.80 26.64
N ILE A 101 -7.17 41.71 26.16
CA ILE A 101 -8.22 40.96 26.83
C ILE A 101 -8.01 39.49 26.52
N THR A 102 -7.95 38.62 27.53
CA THR A 102 -7.73 37.19 27.29
C THR A 102 -9.00 36.54 26.74
N PHE A 103 -8.85 35.33 26.19
CA PHE A 103 -9.98 34.61 25.61
C PHE A 103 -11.04 34.30 26.67
N LEU A 104 -10.63 33.77 27.83
CA LEU A 104 -11.55 33.41 28.91
C LEU A 104 -12.21 34.65 29.54
N GLU A 105 -11.46 35.74 29.75
CA GLU A 105 -12.03 37.02 30.16
C GLU A 105 -13.07 37.53 29.16
N GLY A 106 -12.79 37.39 27.86
CA GLY A 106 -13.73 37.74 26.80
C GLY A 106 -15.05 36.96 26.87
N TYR A 107 -15.02 35.74 27.38
CA TYR A 107 -16.19 34.91 27.62
C TYR A 107 -16.82 35.13 29.01
N GLY A 108 -16.15 35.84 29.91
CA GLY A 108 -16.59 36.10 31.28
C GLY A 108 -16.43 34.88 32.20
N VAL A 109 -15.45 34.00 31.91
CA VAL A 109 -15.14 32.79 32.68
C VAL A 109 -13.68 32.77 33.10
N GLN A 110 -13.34 32.04 34.16
CA GLN A 110 -11.96 31.93 34.65
C GLN A 110 -11.31 30.60 34.24
N LYS A 111 -12.12 29.55 34.05
CA LYS A 111 -11.66 28.20 33.71
C LYS A 111 -12.22 27.76 32.36
N ALA A 112 -11.46 26.92 31.68
CA ALA A 112 -11.91 26.33 30.41
C ALA A 112 -13.17 25.49 30.62
N GLU A 113 -13.30 24.80 31.78
CA GLU A 113 -14.41 23.94 32.14
C GLU A 113 -15.73 24.72 32.39
N ASP A 114 -15.65 26.03 32.62
CA ASP A 114 -16.84 26.90 32.82
C ASP A 114 -17.49 27.29 31.45
N LEU A 115 -16.80 27.02 30.33
CA LEU A 115 -17.35 27.23 29.00
C LEU A 115 -18.50 26.25 28.73
N PRO A 116 -19.69 26.69 28.35
CA PRO A 116 -20.87 25.83 28.19
C PRO A 116 -20.84 25.08 26.84
N ILE A 117 -19.72 24.35 26.54
CA ILE A 117 -19.48 23.74 25.24
C ILE A 117 -20.57 22.73 24.85
N TRP A 118 -20.85 21.77 25.72
CA TRP A 118 -21.88 20.76 25.46
C TRP A 118 -23.26 21.36 25.24
N LYS A 119 -23.63 22.35 26.09
CA LYS A 119 -24.91 23.07 25.94
C LYS A 119 -24.97 23.81 24.60
N ASN A 120 -23.89 24.44 24.20
CA ASN A 120 -23.81 25.14 22.92
C ASN A 120 -24.00 24.18 21.75
N TRP A 121 -23.26 23.06 21.72
CA TRP A 121 -23.30 22.05 20.63
C TRP A 121 -24.71 21.47 20.42
N ASN A 122 -25.51 21.36 21.49
CA ASN A 122 -26.88 20.85 21.38
C ASN A 122 -27.91 21.91 20.94
N ASN A 123 -27.58 23.20 21.07
CA ASN A 123 -28.54 24.28 20.86
C ASN A 123 -28.22 25.17 19.62
N THR A 124 -27.20 24.83 18.85
CA THR A 124 -26.82 25.60 17.66
C THR A 124 -27.51 25.11 16.41
N ASN A 125 -27.64 26.01 15.46
CA ASN A 125 -28.08 25.67 14.11
C ASN A 125 -27.27 26.52 13.11
N PRO A 126 -26.28 25.94 12.46
CA PRO A 126 -25.38 26.64 11.57
C PRO A 126 -26.11 27.23 10.32
N ALA A 127 -27.27 26.68 9.94
CA ALA A 127 -28.06 27.27 8.85
C ALA A 127 -28.60 28.66 9.17
N LYS A 128 -28.83 28.96 10.45
CA LYS A 128 -29.31 30.26 10.89
C LYS A 128 -28.16 31.26 11.04
N ALA A 129 -27.11 30.86 11.74
CA ALA A 129 -25.96 31.73 11.98
C ALA A 129 -24.74 30.93 12.40
N VAL A 130 -23.58 31.33 11.91
CA VAL A 130 -22.27 30.88 12.37
C VAL A 130 -21.57 32.11 12.97
N ALA A 131 -22.10 32.52 14.13
CA ALA A 131 -21.78 33.77 14.79
C ALA A 131 -21.13 33.58 16.15
N VAL A 132 -19.98 34.22 16.38
CA VAL A 132 -19.25 34.18 17.64
C VAL A 132 -18.61 35.54 17.95
N PRO A 133 -18.37 35.87 19.24
CA PRO A 133 -17.60 37.05 19.59
C PRO A 133 -16.12 36.86 19.21
N ILE A 134 -15.52 37.90 18.62
CA ILE A 134 -14.09 37.87 18.23
C ILE A 134 -13.25 38.89 19.00
N GLY A 135 -13.89 39.77 19.75
CA GLY A 135 -13.21 40.84 20.49
C GLY A 135 -14.19 41.89 21.05
N ILE A 136 -13.65 43.00 21.49
CA ILE A 136 -14.38 44.10 22.10
C ILE A 136 -14.24 45.35 21.20
N LYS A 137 -15.38 46.06 20.97
CA LYS A 137 -15.43 47.33 20.28
C LYS A 137 -15.01 48.53 21.16
N SER A 138 -14.86 49.68 20.55
CA SER A 138 -14.49 50.89 21.24
C SER A 138 -15.49 51.36 22.34
N ASN A 139 -16.72 50.90 22.25
CA ASN A 139 -17.75 51.15 23.23
C ASN A 139 -17.85 50.10 24.37
N GLY A 140 -16.89 49.14 24.44
CA GLY A 140 -16.89 48.08 25.45
C GLY A 140 -17.80 46.89 25.13
N GLU A 141 -18.55 46.90 24.02
CA GLU A 141 -19.39 45.79 23.60
C GLU A 141 -18.59 44.72 22.85
N LYS A 142 -19.04 43.44 22.97
CA LYS A 142 -18.48 42.33 22.17
C LYS A 142 -18.85 42.54 20.71
N PHE A 143 -17.85 42.42 19.83
CA PHE A 143 -18.07 42.32 18.40
C PHE A 143 -18.38 40.88 18.02
N VAL A 144 -19.62 40.61 17.61
CA VAL A 144 -20.04 39.27 17.18
C VAL A 144 -19.91 39.16 15.67
N PHE A 145 -19.04 38.30 15.24
CA PHE A 145 -18.77 38.03 13.83
C PHE A 145 -19.52 36.79 13.34
N ASN A 146 -20.31 36.91 12.27
CA ASN A 146 -21.06 35.81 11.66
C ASN A 146 -20.54 35.53 10.25
N ILE A 147 -19.79 34.42 10.07
CA ILE A 147 -19.24 34.08 8.75
C ILE A 147 -20.28 33.55 7.75
N MET A 148 -21.53 33.40 8.17
CA MET A 148 -22.60 32.97 7.25
C MET A 148 -22.90 34.06 6.20
N TYR A 149 -23.44 33.63 5.09
CA TYR A 149 -23.83 34.53 3.97
C TYR A 149 -25.32 34.91 4.00
N GLY A 150 -25.61 36.12 3.51
CA GLY A 150 -26.98 36.67 3.39
C GLY A 150 -26.94 38.01 2.69
N SER A 151 -28.10 38.59 2.45
CA SER A 151 -28.25 39.93 1.86
C SER A 151 -28.04 41.06 2.86
N ASP A 152 -28.25 40.78 4.14
CA ASP A 152 -28.08 41.76 5.21
C ASP A 152 -26.66 41.71 5.78
N PHE A 153 -25.83 42.70 5.47
CA PHE A 153 -24.42 42.77 5.91
C PHE A 153 -24.29 43.07 7.41
N LEU A 154 -25.25 43.64 8.04
CA LEU A 154 -25.24 43.85 9.49
C LEU A 154 -25.36 42.53 10.26
N ARG A 155 -25.95 41.51 9.63
CA ARG A 155 -26.16 40.19 10.22
C ARG A 155 -25.24 39.12 9.65
N TYR A 156 -24.86 39.21 8.37
CA TYR A 156 -24.12 38.19 7.64
C TYR A 156 -22.85 38.77 7.02
N HIS A 157 -21.69 38.41 7.58
CA HIS A 157 -20.39 39.01 7.27
C HIS A 157 -19.57 38.23 6.25
N GLY A 158 -19.88 36.93 6.05
CA GLY A 158 -19.12 35.99 5.19
C GLY A 158 -19.74 35.74 3.82
N PRO A 159 -19.25 34.71 3.09
CA PRO A 159 -18.48 33.57 3.61
C PRO A 159 -16.95 33.65 3.37
N PHE A 160 -16.48 34.64 2.63
CA PHE A 160 -15.08 34.77 2.23
C PHE A 160 -14.47 36.06 2.72
N GLY A 161 -13.24 36.00 3.19
CA GLY A 161 -12.55 37.18 3.68
C GLY A 161 -11.04 37.13 3.63
N ILE A 162 -10.46 38.30 3.82
CA ILE A 162 -9.03 38.54 3.81
C ILE A 162 -8.61 39.14 5.14
N VAL A 163 -7.51 38.64 5.71
CA VAL A 163 -6.93 39.13 6.95
C VAL A 163 -5.51 39.65 6.66
N ALA A 164 -5.24 40.92 6.99
CA ALA A 164 -3.91 41.48 6.78
C ALA A 164 -3.29 41.96 8.09
N GLY A 165 -1.95 41.92 8.17
CA GLY A 165 -1.20 42.46 9.30
C GLY A 165 0.23 42.03 9.29
N THR A 166 1.12 42.92 9.71
CA THR A 166 2.56 42.66 9.82
C THR A 166 2.88 41.65 10.93
N ASN A 167 4.13 41.16 10.97
CA ASN A 167 4.59 40.33 12.08
C ASN A 167 4.43 41.08 13.41
N GLY A 168 3.93 40.36 14.43
CA GLY A 168 3.71 40.95 15.76
C GLY A 168 2.47 41.85 15.84
N SER A 169 1.65 41.97 14.79
CA SER A 169 0.38 42.71 14.83
C SER A 169 -0.74 42.02 15.56
N GLY A 170 -0.60 40.72 15.87
CA GLY A 170 -1.63 39.88 16.48
C GLY A 170 -2.55 39.19 15.47
N LYS A 171 -2.22 39.18 14.17
CA LYS A 171 -3.02 38.57 13.08
C LYS A 171 -3.35 37.11 13.36
N SER A 172 -2.35 36.28 13.61
CA SER A 172 -2.52 34.84 13.86
C SER A 172 -3.27 34.58 15.17
N GLU A 173 -3.01 35.36 16.23
CA GLU A 173 -3.72 35.29 17.51
C GLU A 173 -5.23 35.62 17.36
N MET A 174 -5.57 36.64 16.57
CA MET A 174 -6.96 36.98 16.26
C MET A 174 -7.66 35.81 15.54
N MET A 175 -7.01 35.17 14.57
CA MET A 175 -7.55 34.04 13.84
C MET A 175 -7.69 32.80 14.74
N GLN A 176 -6.69 32.53 15.59
CA GLN A 176 -6.74 31.43 16.57
C GLN A 176 -7.88 31.61 17.57
N SER A 177 -8.04 32.80 18.13
CA SER A 177 -9.16 33.10 19.03
C SER A 177 -10.53 32.95 18.36
N TRP A 178 -10.63 33.32 17.08
CA TRP A 178 -11.86 33.12 16.31
C TRP A 178 -12.16 31.64 16.06
N ILE A 179 -11.15 30.83 15.66
CA ILE A 179 -11.32 29.37 15.50
C ILE A 179 -11.76 28.75 16.81
N LEU A 180 -11.10 29.14 17.92
CA LEU A 180 -11.42 28.62 19.24
C LEU A 180 -12.86 29.00 19.65
N SER A 181 -13.29 30.23 19.39
CA SER A 181 -14.66 30.70 19.62
C SER A 181 -15.70 29.89 18.86
N LEU A 182 -15.41 29.56 17.61
CA LEU A 182 -16.26 28.74 16.76
C LEU A 182 -16.35 27.30 17.31
N ALA A 183 -15.22 26.71 17.68
CA ALA A 183 -15.16 25.34 18.18
C ALA A 183 -15.86 25.18 19.54
N THR A 184 -15.86 26.22 20.42
CA THR A 184 -16.62 26.20 21.68
C THR A 184 -18.12 26.27 21.44
N LYS A 185 -18.57 26.78 20.29
CA LYS A 185 -19.98 27.03 20.03
C LYS A 185 -20.66 25.97 19.18
N PHE A 186 -19.99 25.43 18.17
CA PHE A 186 -20.50 24.46 17.21
C PHE A 186 -19.84 23.11 17.38
N SER A 187 -20.58 22.02 17.16
CA SER A 187 -20.04 20.67 17.22
C SER A 187 -19.17 20.34 15.98
N PRO A 188 -18.27 19.35 16.08
CA PRO A 188 -17.47 18.89 14.93
C PRO A 188 -18.30 18.40 13.73
N GLN A 189 -19.53 17.95 13.97
CA GLN A 189 -20.45 17.50 12.94
C GLN A 189 -21.19 18.66 12.24
N GLU A 190 -21.15 19.86 12.83
CA GLU A 190 -21.77 21.07 12.29
C GLU A 190 -20.76 22.01 11.64
N LEU A 191 -19.52 22.04 12.17
CA LEU A 191 -18.47 22.95 11.72
C LEU A 191 -17.10 22.26 11.78
N SER A 192 -16.32 22.43 10.74
CA SER A 192 -14.98 21.87 10.65
C SER A 192 -13.98 22.88 10.08
N PHE A 193 -12.69 22.61 10.31
CA PHE A 193 -11.61 23.47 9.83
C PHE A 193 -10.65 22.70 8.95
N ILE A 194 -10.17 23.39 7.91
CA ILE A 194 -8.94 23.05 7.19
C ILE A 194 -7.95 24.17 7.47
N ILE A 195 -6.81 23.87 8.06
CA ILE A 195 -5.80 24.88 8.40
C ILE A 195 -4.57 24.66 7.51
N ILE A 196 -4.19 25.70 6.76
CA ILE A 196 -2.99 25.73 5.92
C ILE A 196 -2.03 26.73 6.52
N ASP A 197 -0.93 26.23 7.08
CA ASP A 197 0.16 27.02 7.68
C ASP A 197 1.47 26.73 6.96
N TYR A 198 1.83 27.59 6.01
CA TYR A 198 3.01 27.42 5.17
C TYR A 198 4.24 28.17 5.67
N LYS A 199 4.12 28.89 6.79
CA LYS A 199 5.21 29.70 7.36
C LYS A 199 5.95 29.04 8.52
N GLY A 200 5.34 28.02 9.20
CA GLY A 200 6.04 27.38 10.29
C GLY A 200 5.24 26.72 11.40
N THR A 201 4.07 26.23 11.19
CA THR A 201 3.22 25.45 12.16
C THR A 201 2.66 26.23 13.36
N GLY A 202 3.02 27.49 13.57
CA GLY A 202 2.56 28.29 14.72
C GLY A 202 1.06 28.49 14.78
N MET A 203 0.40 28.60 13.63
CA MET A 203 -1.05 28.68 13.53
C MET A 203 -1.73 27.33 13.76
N LEU A 204 -1.13 26.25 13.29
CA LEU A 204 -1.68 24.90 13.30
C LEU A 204 -1.48 24.16 14.62
N LEU A 205 -0.31 24.34 15.24
CA LEU A 205 0.14 23.54 16.38
C LEU A 205 -0.88 23.44 17.52
N PRO A 206 -1.54 24.50 17.97
CA PRO A 206 -2.51 24.43 19.08
C PRO A 206 -3.75 23.60 18.74
N PHE A 207 -4.07 23.43 17.45
CA PHE A 207 -5.30 22.77 17.02
C PHE A 207 -5.13 21.32 16.58
N GLN A 208 -3.95 20.71 16.78
CA GLN A 208 -3.71 19.33 16.31
C GLN A 208 -4.67 18.31 16.88
N ASN A 209 -5.08 18.48 18.13
CA ASN A 209 -6.01 17.60 18.84
C ASN A 209 -7.48 18.06 18.75
N LEU A 210 -7.74 19.20 18.10
CA LEU A 210 -9.09 19.73 18.00
C LEU A 210 -10.01 18.78 17.21
N PRO A 211 -11.13 18.29 17.78
CA PRO A 211 -12.05 17.38 17.07
C PRO A 211 -12.63 17.93 15.76
N HIS A 212 -12.62 19.26 15.60
CA HIS A 212 -13.12 19.96 14.42
C HIS A 212 -12.15 19.98 13.25
N LEU A 213 -10.89 19.50 13.42
CA LEU A 213 -9.87 19.57 12.39
C LEU A 213 -10.09 18.50 11.32
N ALA A 214 -10.68 18.89 10.17
CA ALA A 214 -10.95 18.03 9.02
C ALA A 214 -9.74 17.83 8.10
N GLY A 215 -8.79 18.78 8.11
CA GLY A 215 -7.58 18.72 7.29
C GLY A 215 -6.51 19.71 7.74
N LYS A 216 -5.25 19.38 7.49
CA LYS A 216 -4.11 20.26 7.77
C LYS A 216 -3.10 20.19 6.63
N ILE A 217 -2.47 21.33 6.31
CA ILE A 217 -1.36 21.43 5.37
C ILE A 217 -0.29 22.32 5.99
N SER A 218 0.94 21.87 6.00
CA SER A 218 2.10 22.63 6.44
C SER A 218 3.23 22.60 5.40
N ASN A 219 4.23 23.46 5.56
CA ASN A 219 5.43 23.43 4.73
C ASN A 219 6.28 22.18 4.91
N LEU A 220 6.02 21.40 5.94
CA LEU A 220 6.65 20.11 6.20
C LEU A 220 5.99 18.96 5.41
N ASP A 221 4.84 19.23 4.80
CA ASP A 221 4.08 18.25 4.03
C ASP A 221 4.62 18.17 2.59
N GLY A 222 5.30 17.07 2.21
CA GLY A 222 6.00 16.89 0.93
C GLY A 222 5.09 16.85 -0.31
N ASN A 223 3.81 16.44 -0.18
CA ASN A 223 2.92 16.27 -1.34
C ASN A 223 1.61 17.06 -1.22
N VAL A 224 1.70 18.37 -1.38
CA VAL A 224 0.53 19.27 -1.30
C VAL A 224 -0.44 19.07 -2.47
N LYS A 225 0.00 18.56 -3.62
CA LYS A 225 -0.87 18.26 -4.77
C LYS A 225 -1.97 17.28 -4.38
N ARG A 226 -1.65 16.28 -3.56
CA ARG A 226 -2.63 15.34 -3.01
C ARG A 226 -3.78 16.03 -2.28
N ASN A 227 -3.46 17.01 -1.43
CA ASN A 227 -4.44 17.76 -0.65
C ASN A 227 -5.30 18.66 -1.55
N ILE A 228 -4.72 19.23 -2.61
CA ILE A 228 -5.44 20.02 -3.63
C ILE A 228 -6.47 19.14 -4.36
N ILE A 229 -6.06 17.95 -4.77
CA ILE A 229 -6.94 16.97 -5.43
C ILE A 229 -8.10 16.61 -4.50
N ALA A 230 -7.80 16.30 -3.23
CA ALA A 230 -8.82 15.95 -2.25
C ALA A 230 -9.81 17.09 -1.97
N LEU A 231 -9.36 18.36 -1.91
CA LEU A 231 -10.26 19.52 -1.76
C LEU A 231 -11.18 19.69 -2.96
N ASN A 232 -10.67 19.55 -4.18
CA ASN A 232 -11.49 19.58 -5.40
C ASN A 232 -12.51 18.44 -5.43
N LYS A 233 -12.11 17.26 -4.99
CA LYS A 233 -13.01 16.08 -4.90
C LYS A 233 -14.10 16.32 -3.86
N GLU A 234 -13.78 16.93 -2.70
CA GLU A 234 -14.77 17.27 -1.67
C GLU A 234 -15.83 18.23 -2.21
N MET A 235 -15.44 19.24 -2.97
CA MET A 235 -16.42 20.12 -3.63
C MET A 235 -17.37 19.33 -4.55
N LYS A 236 -16.84 18.43 -5.38
CA LYS A 236 -17.66 17.58 -6.27
C LYS A 236 -18.53 16.60 -5.49
N ARG A 237 -18.01 16.02 -4.40
CA ARG A 237 -18.75 15.13 -3.52
C ARG A 237 -19.97 15.83 -2.92
N ARG A 238 -19.81 17.07 -2.41
CA ARG A 238 -20.92 17.87 -1.89
C ARG A 238 -21.97 18.19 -2.95
N GLN A 239 -21.53 18.54 -4.16
CA GLN A 239 -22.45 18.73 -5.30
C GLN A 239 -23.25 17.46 -5.61
N ALA A 240 -22.62 16.32 -5.64
CA ALA A 240 -23.28 15.03 -5.88
C ALA A 240 -24.29 14.69 -4.77
N ILE A 241 -23.98 15.00 -3.51
CA ILE A 241 -24.88 14.80 -2.37
C ILE A 241 -26.12 15.68 -2.54
N PHE A 242 -25.96 16.98 -2.82
CA PHE A 242 -27.08 17.90 -3.00
C PHE A 242 -28.00 17.47 -4.15
N ASN A 243 -27.41 17.04 -5.27
CA ASN A 243 -28.17 16.49 -6.39
C ASN A 243 -28.96 15.24 -6.00
N LYS A 244 -28.33 14.33 -5.23
CA LYS A 244 -28.96 13.08 -4.80
C LYS A 244 -30.15 13.31 -3.85
N VAL A 245 -30.05 14.31 -2.97
CA VAL A 245 -31.14 14.64 -2.05
C VAL A 245 -32.10 15.70 -2.61
N GLY A 246 -31.97 16.10 -3.88
CA GLY A 246 -32.90 17.00 -4.59
C GLY A 246 -32.85 18.48 -4.15
N ILE A 247 -31.65 18.96 -3.77
CA ILE A 247 -31.42 20.39 -3.47
C ILE A 247 -30.92 21.09 -4.72
N ILE A 248 -31.82 21.75 -5.45
CA ILE A 248 -31.51 22.49 -6.68
C ILE A 248 -32.23 23.85 -6.60
N PRO A 249 -31.53 25.00 -6.66
CA PRO A 249 -30.08 25.15 -6.68
C PRO A 249 -29.38 24.65 -5.39
N GLN A 250 -28.12 24.26 -5.51
CA GLN A 250 -27.32 23.73 -4.39
C GLN A 250 -27.16 24.79 -3.30
N ASP A 251 -27.56 24.47 -2.06
CA ASP A 251 -27.46 25.37 -0.90
C ASP A 251 -27.33 24.57 0.41
N ILE A 252 -26.25 24.78 1.12
CA ILE A 252 -25.98 24.14 2.42
C ILE A 252 -27.04 24.55 3.47
N LYS A 253 -27.57 25.76 3.44
CA LYS A 253 -28.64 26.19 4.35
C LYS A 253 -29.89 25.35 4.17
N GLU A 254 -30.28 25.08 2.92
CA GLU A 254 -31.42 24.24 2.62
C GLU A 254 -31.21 22.78 3.07
N TYR A 255 -29.95 22.26 2.97
CA TYR A 255 -29.58 20.94 3.48
C TYR A 255 -29.88 20.83 5.00
N TYR A 256 -29.40 21.80 5.76
CA TYR A 256 -29.65 21.85 7.20
C TYR A 256 -31.12 22.11 7.54
N LYS A 257 -31.82 23.00 6.83
CA LYS A 257 -33.23 23.33 7.03
C LYS A 257 -34.14 22.11 6.83
N ARG A 258 -33.85 21.27 5.83
CA ARG A 258 -34.57 20.01 5.57
C ARG A 258 -34.15 18.87 6.50
N GLY A 259 -33.18 19.08 7.37
CA GLY A 259 -32.74 18.09 8.35
C GLY A 259 -31.83 16.96 7.80
N PHE A 260 -31.36 17.05 6.55
CA PHE A 260 -30.54 16.02 5.91
C PHE A 260 -29.19 15.76 6.63
N HIS A 261 -28.66 16.73 7.36
CA HIS A 261 -27.49 16.57 8.21
C HIS A 261 -27.67 15.53 9.34
N LYS A 262 -28.94 15.22 9.72
CA LYS A 262 -29.30 14.22 10.72
C LYS A 262 -29.83 12.92 10.11
N THR A 263 -30.56 13.03 8.98
CA THR A 263 -31.29 11.90 8.40
C THR A 263 -30.53 11.21 7.25
N TYR A 264 -29.59 11.90 6.61
CA TYR A 264 -28.80 11.34 5.52
C TYR A 264 -27.32 11.17 5.92
N GLN A 265 -26.60 12.29 6.10
CA GLN A 265 -25.22 12.28 6.63
C GLN A 265 -24.82 13.67 7.14
N PRO A 266 -23.93 13.76 8.13
CA PRO A 266 -23.34 15.03 8.55
C PRO A 266 -22.58 15.67 7.38
N LEU A 267 -22.80 16.97 7.17
CA LEU A 267 -22.11 17.77 6.18
C LEU A 267 -21.70 19.09 6.83
N PRO A 268 -20.61 19.11 7.62
CA PRO A 268 -20.23 20.29 8.36
C PRO A 268 -19.90 21.45 7.44
N ILE A 269 -20.23 22.68 7.89
CA ILE A 269 -19.69 23.89 7.28
C ILE A 269 -18.18 23.85 7.50
N THR A 270 -17.41 23.83 6.41
CA THR A 270 -15.95 23.74 6.48
C THR A 270 -15.33 25.10 6.25
N ILE A 271 -14.49 25.55 7.16
CA ILE A 271 -13.76 26.80 7.03
C ILE A 271 -12.30 26.51 6.72
N LEU A 272 -11.90 26.91 5.51
CA LEU A 272 -10.51 26.88 5.08
C LEU A 272 -9.80 28.14 5.60
N VAL A 273 -8.82 27.97 6.47
CA VAL A 273 -7.99 29.03 7.01
C VAL A 273 -6.59 28.93 6.42
N VAL A 274 -6.17 29.96 5.69
CA VAL A 274 -4.88 30.03 5.04
C VAL A 274 -4.02 31.07 5.75
N ASP A 275 -2.95 30.63 6.43
CA ASP A 275 -1.95 31.56 7.00
C ASP A 275 -0.82 31.78 6.00
N GLU A 276 -0.48 33.05 5.75
CA GLU A 276 0.54 33.54 4.82
C GLU A 276 0.35 33.10 3.36
N PHE A 277 -0.66 33.62 2.73
CA PHE A 277 -0.97 33.33 1.32
C PHE A 277 0.15 33.72 0.35
N ALA A 278 1.00 34.70 0.69
CA ALA A 278 2.15 35.08 -0.11
C ALA A 278 3.11 33.89 -0.34
N GLU A 279 3.35 33.10 0.69
CA GLU A 279 4.20 31.91 0.60
C GLU A 279 3.57 30.81 -0.22
N ILE A 280 2.23 30.63 -0.11
CA ILE A 280 1.50 29.66 -0.93
C ILE A 280 1.55 30.05 -2.40
N LYS A 281 1.30 31.33 -2.73
CA LYS A 281 1.36 31.82 -4.12
C LYS A 281 2.73 31.61 -4.75
N LYS A 282 3.80 31.74 -3.95
CA LYS A 282 5.19 31.55 -4.40
C LYS A 282 5.56 30.10 -4.57
N ASN A 283 5.23 29.25 -3.59
CA ASN A 283 5.70 27.87 -3.51
C ASN A 283 4.74 26.85 -4.12
N LEU A 284 3.44 27.19 -4.24
CA LEU A 284 2.35 26.35 -4.73
C LEU A 284 1.41 27.13 -5.66
N PRO A 285 1.90 27.64 -6.78
CA PRO A 285 1.10 28.46 -7.69
C PRO A 285 -0.14 27.72 -8.21
N GLU A 286 -0.12 26.39 -8.30
CA GLU A 286 -1.24 25.54 -8.68
C GLU A 286 -2.40 25.54 -7.68
N PHE A 287 -2.19 25.97 -6.44
CA PHE A 287 -3.24 26.08 -5.43
C PHE A 287 -4.09 27.33 -5.62
N VAL A 288 -3.55 28.40 -6.23
CA VAL A 288 -4.26 29.67 -6.44
C VAL A 288 -5.55 29.49 -7.25
N PRO A 289 -5.56 28.79 -8.40
CA PRO A 289 -6.81 28.53 -9.15
C PRO A 289 -7.87 27.78 -8.35
N VAL A 290 -7.45 26.87 -7.46
CA VAL A 290 -8.38 26.10 -6.61
C VAL A 290 -9.04 27.02 -5.58
N LEU A 291 -8.25 27.92 -4.96
CA LEU A 291 -8.80 28.93 -4.06
C LEU A 291 -9.75 29.89 -4.77
N GLU A 292 -9.38 30.36 -5.97
CA GLU A 292 -10.27 31.23 -6.78
C GLU A 292 -11.60 30.51 -7.10
N SER A 293 -11.54 29.23 -7.46
CA SER A 293 -12.73 28.40 -7.68
C SER A 293 -13.56 28.26 -6.40
N LEU A 294 -12.92 28.05 -5.26
CA LEU A 294 -13.58 27.96 -3.97
C LEU A 294 -14.29 29.26 -3.60
N PHE A 295 -13.65 30.42 -3.83
CA PHE A 295 -14.27 31.73 -3.61
C PHE A 295 -15.48 31.97 -4.52
N ALA A 296 -15.55 31.31 -5.68
CA ALA A 296 -16.67 31.43 -6.60
C ALA A 296 -17.86 30.53 -6.22
N VAL A 297 -17.62 29.27 -5.88
CA VAL A 297 -18.69 28.26 -5.71
C VAL A 297 -18.83 27.71 -4.29
N GLY A 298 -17.83 27.86 -3.43
CA GLY A 298 -17.79 27.25 -2.09
C GLY A 298 -18.94 27.69 -1.17
N ARG A 299 -19.47 28.91 -1.37
CA ARG A 299 -20.57 29.45 -0.59
C ARG A 299 -21.78 28.50 -0.51
N SER A 300 -22.25 28.06 -1.64
CA SER A 300 -23.41 27.16 -1.72
C SER A 300 -23.11 25.77 -1.20
N LEU A 301 -21.85 25.35 -1.28
CA LEU A 301 -21.39 24.03 -0.84
C LEU A 301 -21.09 23.98 0.67
N GLY A 302 -21.14 25.14 1.37
CA GLY A 302 -20.75 25.21 2.78
C GLY A 302 -19.26 25.08 3.02
N ILE A 303 -18.43 25.49 2.05
CA ILE A 303 -16.98 25.58 2.19
C ILE A 303 -16.59 27.05 2.11
N PHE A 304 -16.22 27.64 3.23
CA PHE A 304 -15.86 29.04 3.38
C PHE A 304 -14.35 29.18 3.45
N ALA A 305 -13.81 30.35 3.18
CA ALA A 305 -12.37 30.55 3.22
C ALA A 305 -11.97 31.90 3.79
N VAL A 306 -10.93 31.88 4.60
CA VAL A 306 -10.24 33.05 5.12
C VAL A 306 -8.78 32.97 4.78
N VAL A 307 -8.29 33.97 4.03
CA VAL A 307 -6.92 34.03 3.57
C VAL A 307 -6.19 35.15 4.28
N SER A 308 -5.05 34.82 4.87
CA SER A 308 -4.26 35.84 5.57
C SER A 308 -2.94 36.14 4.88
N THR A 309 -2.45 37.38 5.02
CA THR A 309 -1.16 37.81 4.46
C THR A 309 -0.56 38.94 5.26
N GLN A 310 0.78 39.04 5.28
CA GLN A 310 1.50 40.18 5.90
C GLN A 310 1.54 41.38 4.98
N LYS A 311 1.55 41.17 3.68
CA LYS A 311 1.57 42.20 2.65
C LYS A 311 0.44 41.96 1.67
N PRO A 312 -0.66 42.73 1.75
CA PRO A 312 -1.80 42.52 0.85
C PRO A 312 -1.48 42.93 -0.57
N SER A 313 -0.63 43.95 -0.77
CA SER A 313 -0.32 44.54 -2.06
C SER A 313 0.31 43.56 -3.04
N GLY A 314 -0.34 43.31 -4.18
CA GLY A 314 0.12 42.46 -5.26
C GLY A 314 0.08 40.93 -4.96
N VAL A 315 -0.42 40.54 -3.79
CA VAL A 315 -0.45 39.15 -3.33
C VAL A 315 -1.83 38.53 -3.58
N VAL A 316 -2.87 39.18 -3.10
CA VAL A 316 -4.25 38.74 -3.26
C VAL A 316 -4.72 39.06 -4.69
N THR A 317 -5.40 38.11 -5.36
CA THR A 317 -5.87 38.32 -6.74
C THR A 317 -7.14 39.18 -6.78
N ASP A 318 -7.36 39.90 -7.88
CA ASP A 318 -8.57 40.73 -8.06
C ASP A 318 -9.87 39.89 -7.91
N LYS A 319 -9.84 38.62 -8.35
CA LYS A 319 -10.98 37.71 -8.22
C LYS A 319 -11.26 37.36 -6.75
N MET A 320 -10.23 37.20 -5.93
CA MET A 320 -10.40 36.96 -4.50
C MET A 320 -10.90 38.21 -3.80
N TYR A 321 -10.39 39.40 -4.16
CA TYR A 321 -10.87 40.67 -3.62
C TYR A 321 -12.35 40.88 -3.95
N ALA A 322 -12.75 40.68 -5.19
CA ALA A 322 -14.14 40.86 -5.66
C ALA A 322 -15.14 39.93 -4.93
N ASN A 323 -14.71 38.74 -4.56
CA ASN A 323 -15.54 37.75 -3.85
C ASN A 323 -15.44 37.84 -2.31
N SER A 324 -14.51 38.64 -1.77
CA SER A 324 -14.35 38.82 -0.33
C SER A 324 -15.39 39.80 0.22
N LYS A 325 -16.18 39.32 1.18
CA LYS A 325 -17.23 40.14 1.83
C LYS A 325 -16.73 40.87 3.07
N PHE A 326 -15.72 40.32 3.76
CA PHE A 326 -15.13 40.96 4.93
C PHE A 326 -13.62 41.08 4.80
N ARG A 327 -13.09 42.06 5.50
CA ARG A 327 -11.65 42.32 5.60
C ARG A 327 -11.30 42.66 7.03
N TRP A 328 -10.32 41.95 7.59
CA TRP A 328 -9.76 42.25 8.90
C TRP A 328 -8.34 42.80 8.69
N CYS A 329 -8.10 44.00 9.15
CA CYS A 329 -6.78 44.63 9.00
C CYS A 329 -6.20 44.98 10.37
N CYS A 330 -5.27 44.19 10.83
CA CYS A 330 -4.39 44.53 11.95
C CYS A 330 -3.39 45.58 11.50
N ARG A 331 -2.41 45.94 12.34
CA ARG A 331 -1.36 46.89 11.98
C ARG A 331 -0.64 46.45 10.70
N VAL A 332 -0.58 47.32 9.70
CA VAL A 332 0.14 47.17 8.45
C VAL A 332 1.34 48.15 8.37
N ALA A 333 2.29 47.88 7.48
CA ALA A 333 3.53 48.62 7.41
C ALA A 333 3.35 50.05 6.84
N SER A 334 2.39 50.24 5.94
CA SER A 334 2.20 51.50 5.25
C SER A 334 0.73 51.92 5.14
N SER A 335 0.50 53.20 4.97
CA SER A 335 -0.83 53.72 4.64
C SER A 335 -1.34 53.21 3.28
N ALA A 336 -0.45 52.87 2.35
CA ALA A 336 -0.82 52.27 1.07
C ALA A 336 -1.40 50.86 1.26
N ASP A 337 -0.77 50.02 2.09
CA ASP A 337 -1.27 48.68 2.41
C ASP A 337 -2.65 48.74 3.11
N SER A 338 -2.82 49.74 4.01
CA SER A 338 -4.10 49.97 4.69
C SER A 338 -5.20 50.38 3.69
N LYS A 339 -4.89 51.30 2.77
CA LYS A 339 -5.84 51.72 1.74
C LYS A 339 -6.21 50.61 0.77
N GLU A 340 -5.28 49.77 0.42
CA GLU A 340 -5.58 48.62 -0.45
C GLU A 340 -6.56 47.65 0.23
N MET A 341 -6.36 47.41 1.53
CA MET A 341 -7.22 46.50 2.30
C MET A 341 -8.58 47.12 2.61
N LEU A 342 -8.59 48.30 3.16
CA LEU A 342 -9.74 48.90 3.82
C LEU A 342 -10.29 50.13 3.06
N ARG A 343 -9.61 50.61 2.02
CA ARG A 343 -9.83 51.92 1.38
C ARG A 343 -9.52 53.14 2.32
N HIS A 344 -9.20 52.87 3.60
CA HIS A 344 -8.86 53.82 4.63
C HIS A 344 -7.41 53.62 5.11
N ALA A 345 -6.75 54.67 5.60
CA ALA A 345 -5.33 54.62 6.05
C ALA A 345 -5.16 54.20 7.52
N ASP A 346 -6.21 53.88 8.22
CA ASP A 346 -6.26 53.82 9.68
C ASP A 346 -5.54 52.64 10.28
N ALA A 347 -5.46 51.49 9.60
CA ALA A 347 -4.76 50.32 10.08
C ALA A 347 -3.23 50.55 10.20
N ALA A 348 -2.66 51.51 9.46
CA ALA A 348 -1.27 51.86 9.59
C ALA A 348 -0.97 52.60 10.91
N LYS A 349 -1.98 53.15 11.57
CA LYS A 349 -1.85 53.92 12.83
C LYS A 349 -2.06 53.06 14.08
N ILE A 350 -2.41 51.78 13.92
CA ILE A 350 -2.62 50.84 15.04
C ILE A 350 -1.30 50.62 15.76
N SER A 351 -1.28 50.85 17.07
CA SER A 351 -0.11 50.63 17.94
C SER A 351 -0.14 49.32 18.70
N ASN A 352 -1.34 48.86 19.09
CA ASN A 352 -1.54 47.69 19.97
C ASN A 352 -1.64 46.40 19.16
N ALA A 353 -1.03 45.33 19.64
CA ALA A 353 -1.18 44.01 19.09
C ALA A 353 -2.62 43.47 19.29
N GLY A 354 -3.14 42.68 18.35
CA GLY A 354 -4.50 42.16 18.42
C GLY A 354 -5.60 43.19 18.13
N ARG A 355 -5.24 44.44 17.84
CA ARG A 355 -6.18 45.46 17.41
C ARG A 355 -6.33 45.43 15.89
N ALA A 356 -7.57 45.48 15.40
CA ALA A 356 -7.84 45.42 13.97
C ALA A 356 -9.05 46.31 13.60
N TYR A 357 -9.07 46.77 12.37
CA TYR A 357 -10.28 47.24 11.74
C TYR A 357 -10.97 46.09 11.04
N VAL A 358 -12.26 45.96 11.31
CA VAL A 358 -13.15 44.98 10.66
C VAL A 358 -14.03 45.74 9.72
N GLN A 359 -13.90 45.44 8.41
CA GLN A 359 -14.73 46.01 7.36
C GLN A 359 -15.60 44.88 6.76
N VAL A 360 -16.89 45.13 6.55
CA VAL A 360 -17.83 44.24 5.87
C VAL A 360 -18.55 45.06 4.82
N GLY A 361 -18.66 44.48 3.62
CA GLY A 361 -19.23 45.20 2.49
C GLY A 361 -18.28 46.33 1.99
N GLU A 362 -18.85 47.42 1.51
CA GLU A 362 -18.10 48.59 1.08
C GLU A 362 -17.97 49.67 2.16
N ASP A 363 -18.54 49.53 3.30
CA ASP A 363 -18.52 50.30 4.53
C ASP A 363 -19.81 50.08 5.35
N ASP A 364 -20.52 48.97 5.08
CA ASP A 364 -21.71 48.60 5.86
C ASP A 364 -21.36 48.39 7.34
N ILE A 365 -20.16 47.84 7.60
CA ILE A 365 -19.54 47.80 8.90
C ILE A 365 -18.08 48.23 8.75
N TYR A 366 -17.68 49.23 9.54
CA TYR A 366 -16.29 49.64 9.70
C TYR A 366 -16.02 49.90 11.19
N GLU A 367 -15.53 48.87 11.88
CA GLU A 367 -15.40 48.88 13.33
C GLU A 367 -13.97 48.59 13.76
N GLN A 368 -13.48 49.28 14.76
CA GLN A 368 -12.22 48.94 15.43
C GLN A 368 -12.48 47.95 16.55
N VAL A 369 -11.76 46.85 16.53
CA VAL A 369 -11.96 45.73 17.47
C VAL A 369 -10.61 45.36 18.13
N GLN A 370 -10.59 45.21 19.46
CA GLN A 370 -9.51 44.52 20.16
C GLN A 370 -9.86 43.06 20.24
N SER A 371 -9.10 42.20 19.54
CA SER A 371 -9.35 40.77 19.54
C SER A 371 -9.08 40.14 20.93
N PHE A 372 -9.71 39.03 21.19
CA PHE A 372 -9.36 38.18 22.30
C PHE A 372 -7.96 37.58 22.06
N TRP A 373 -7.20 37.35 23.14
CA TRP A 373 -5.89 36.75 23.13
C TRP A 373 -5.95 35.35 23.73
N SER A 374 -5.98 34.33 22.91
CA SER A 374 -6.01 32.92 23.30
C SER A 374 -4.62 32.36 23.70
N GLY A 375 -3.54 33.02 23.28
CA GLY A 375 -2.17 32.67 23.68
C GLY A 375 -1.79 33.12 25.09
N ALA A 376 -2.71 33.71 25.89
CA ALA A 376 -2.47 34.12 27.26
C ALA A 376 -2.10 32.93 28.16
N PRO A 377 -1.29 33.14 29.22
CA PRO A 377 -1.07 32.12 30.24
C PRO A 377 -2.37 31.68 30.89
N TYR A 378 -2.59 30.36 31.02
CA TYR A 378 -3.77 29.80 31.68
C TYR A 378 -3.62 29.82 33.18
N GLU A 379 -4.44 30.63 33.89
CA GLU A 379 -4.42 30.83 35.34
C GLU A 379 -5.83 30.58 35.97
N PRO A 380 -6.26 29.34 36.13
CA PRO A 380 -7.62 28.99 36.53
C PRO A 380 -7.99 29.38 37.98
N ASN A 381 -7.04 29.76 38.79
CA ASN A 381 -7.22 30.12 40.23
C ASN A 381 -6.89 31.59 40.50
N ARG A 382 -7.00 32.44 39.47
CA ARG A 382 -6.73 33.88 39.63
C ARG A 382 -7.81 34.50 40.54
N GLU A 383 -7.48 34.88 41.75
CA GLU A 383 -8.39 35.64 42.58
C GLU A 383 -8.62 37.05 41.98
N GLU A 384 -9.93 37.42 41.88
CA GLU A 384 -10.27 38.76 41.37
C GLU A 384 -9.60 39.84 42.27
N GLY A 385 -8.71 40.60 41.69
CA GLY A 385 -8.01 41.70 42.37
C GLY A 385 -6.55 41.53 42.65
N MET A 386 -5.94 40.32 42.53
CA MET A 386 -4.51 40.09 42.83
C MET A 386 -3.50 40.59 41.81
N ASN A 387 -3.90 41.10 40.65
CA ASN A 387 -3.00 41.58 39.59
C ASN A 387 -3.26 43.03 39.18
N ALA A 388 -3.87 43.84 39.99
CA ALA A 388 -3.73 45.27 39.82
C ALA A 388 -2.28 45.59 40.16
N GLU A 389 -1.48 45.96 39.17
CA GLU A 389 -0.24 46.70 39.44
C GLU A 389 -0.65 47.85 40.32
N ILE A 390 -0.30 47.81 41.60
CA ILE A 390 -0.54 48.95 42.47
C ILE A 390 0.62 49.90 42.23
N PRO A 391 0.44 50.95 41.40
CA PRO A 391 1.51 51.92 41.16
C PRO A 391 1.64 52.77 42.45
N ILE A 392 2.76 52.65 43.12
CA ILE A 392 3.08 53.56 44.21
C ILE A 392 3.57 54.84 43.55
N SER A 393 2.84 55.90 43.72
CA SER A 393 3.20 57.21 43.15
C SER A 393 3.48 58.20 44.26
N LEU A 394 4.58 58.90 44.19
CA LEU A 394 4.82 60.12 45.01
C LEU A 394 4.07 61.29 44.40
N VAL A 395 3.26 61.91 45.22
CA VAL A 395 2.55 63.13 44.79
C VAL A 395 3.34 64.31 45.34
N ASP A 396 3.85 65.19 44.45
CA ASP A 396 4.55 66.36 44.88
C ASP A 396 3.59 67.48 45.39
N ILE A 397 4.12 68.55 45.96
CA ILE A 397 3.33 69.63 46.51
C ILE A 397 2.43 70.36 45.51
N THR A 398 2.66 70.13 44.23
CA THR A 398 1.85 70.70 43.12
C THR A 398 0.75 69.71 42.65
N GLY A 399 0.65 68.53 43.28
CA GLY A 399 -0.32 67.49 42.91
C GLY A 399 0.11 66.61 41.75
N LYS A 400 1.33 66.75 41.22
CA LYS A 400 1.86 65.92 40.16
C LYS A 400 2.24 64.53 40.71
N ARG A 401 1.72 63.51 40.11
CA ARG A 401 2.04 62.11 40.46
C ARG A 401 3.27 61.66 39.68
N ASN A 402 4.34 61.32 40.38
CA ASN A 402 5.54 60.70 39.84
C ASN A 402 5.52 59.21 40.27
N GLN A 403 5.49 58.31 39.33
CA GLN A 403 5.48 56.86 39.64
C GLN A 403 6.84 56.49 40.21
N TYR A 404 6.85 55.88 41.42
CA TYR A 404 8.06 55.58 42.16
C TYR A 404 8.42 54.11 42.06
N GLU A 405 7.46 53.23 42.22
CA GLU A 405 7.64 51.77 42.16
C GLU A 405 6.37 51.08 41.72
N THR A 406 6.48 49.93 41.11
CA THR A 406 5.39 48.98 40.87
C THR A 406 5.69 47.74 41.74
N LEU A 407 4.82 47.39 42.67
CA LEU A 407 4.92 46.12 43.34
C LEU A 407 4.52 44.99 42.39
N ASN A 408 5.52 44.32 41.82
CA ASN A 408 5.35 43.11 41.05
C ASN A 408 5.30 41.93 41.98
N SER A 409 4.15 41.29 42.14
CA SER A 409 4.11 39.93 42.68
C SER A 409 4.88 38.98 41.73
N GLU A 410 5.77 38.14 42.24
CA GLU A 410 6.49 37.11 41.44
C GLU A 410 5.49 36.31 40.65
N LYS A 411 5.39 36.56 39.33
CA LYS A 411 4.60 35.78 38.42
C LYS A 411 5.29 34.44 38.22
N LYS A 412 4.78 33.38 38.78
CA LYS A 412 4.99 32.04 38.22
C LYS A 412 4.20 31.97 36.95
N GLU A 413 4.82 32.29 35.81
CA GLU A 413 4.19 32.16 34.50
C GLU A 413 3.80 30.70 34.30
N SER A 414 2.49 30.44 34.13
CA SER A 414 1.99 29.16 33.70
C SER A 414 2.58 28.85 32.31
N LYS A 415 3.14 27.66 32.15
CA LYS A 415 3.64 27.22 30.85
C LYS A 415 2.50 26.83 29.89
N ILE A 416 1.30 26.64 30.38
CA ILE A 416 0.11 26.26 29.62
C ILE A 416 -0.59 27.54 29.17
N LYS A 417 -1.00 27.62 27.92
CA LYS A 417 -1.76 28.72 27.34
C LYS A 417 -3.26 28.47 27.45
N GLU A 418 -4.09 29.52 27.46
CA GLU A 418 -5.55 29.38 27.44
C GLU A 418 -6.04 28.56 26.25
N ILE A 419 -5.43 28.74 25.05
CA ILE A 419 -5.80 27.97 23.85
C ILE A 419 -5.59 26.48 24.06
N ASP A 420 -4.48 26.04 24.70
CA ASP A 420 -4.19 24.63 24.94
C ASP A 420 -5.22 24.05 25.92
N ALA A 421 -5.48 24.75 27.04
CA ALA A 421 -6.46 24.34 28.04
C ALA A 421 -7.89 24.21 27.45
N VAL A 422 -8.29 25.15 26.60
CA VAL A 422 -9.63 25.12 25.99
C VAL A 422 -9.73 24.02 24.92
N VAL A 423 -8.69 23.79 24.11
CA VAL A 423 -8.67 22.68 23.15
C VAL A 423 -8.73 21.34 23.85
N ASP A 424 -7.96 21.14 24.92
CA ASP A 424 -8.00 19.92 25.74
C ASP A 424 -9.40 19.68 26.33
N TYR A 425 -10.03 20.76 26.82
CA TYR A 425 -11.39 20.67 27.33
C TYR A 425 -12.42 20.34 26.23
N ILE A 426 -12.30 20.92 25.02
CA ILE A 426 -13.13 20.56 23.87
C ILE A 426 -12.98 19.08 23.51
N GLU A 427 -11.75 18.55 23.49
CA GLU A 427 -11.51 17.13 23.20
C GLU A 427 -12.12 16.23 24.27
N LYS A 428 -11.97 16.61 25.56
CA LYS A 428 -12.59 15.91 26.68
C LYS A 428 -14.11 15.85 26.57
N VAL A 429 -14.78 16.98 26.27
CA VAL A 429 -16.24 17.03 26.08
C VAL A 429 -16.67 16.13 24.91
N ALA A 430 -15.90 16.11 23.81
CA ALA A 430 -16.21 15.24 22.69
C ALA A 430 -16.13 13.76 23.04
N ILE A 431 -15.12 13.37 23.83
CA ILE A 431 -14.94 11.98 24.29
C ILE A 431 -16.04 11.59 25.29
N GLU A 432 -16.32 12.41 26.30
CA GLU A 432 -17.33 12.16 27.33
C GLU A 432 -18.74 11.96 26.76
N HIS A 433 -19.06 12.68 25.70
CA HIS A 433 -20.38 12.63 25.06
C HIS A 433 -20.40 11.80 23.75
N ASN A 434 -19.33 11.05 23.43
CA ASN A 434 -19.20 10.23 22.22
C ASN A 434 -19.49 11.02 20.92
N VAL A 435 -19.02 12.25 20.83
CA VAL A 435 -19.16 13.07 19.62
C VAL A 435 -18.05 12.69 18.64
N GLU A 436 -18.44 12.25 17.47
CA GLU A 436 -17.49 11.92 16.41
C GLU A 436 -16.68 13.15 15.97
N LYS A 437 -15.40 12.94 15.66
CA LYS A 437 -14.55 13.98 15.08
C LYS A 437 -15.08 14.39 13.69
N ALA A 438 -14.75 15.58 13.26
CA ALA A 438 -15.12 16.07 11.92
C ALA A 438 -14.61 15.10 10.85
N PRO A 439 -15.43 14.82 9.80
CA PRO A 439 -15.01 13.97 8.69
C PRO A 439 -13.74 14.51 8.06
N LYS A 440 -12.70 13.68 7.98
CA LYS A 440 -11.44 14.07 7.32
C LYS A 440 -11.67 14.23 5.82
N ILE A 441 -11.14 15.29 5.23
CA ILE A 441 -11.26 15.58 3.80
C ILE A 441 -10.21 14.82 3.00
N TRP A 442 -9.09 14.47 3.63
CA TRP A 442 -8.08 13.55 3.09
C TRP A 442 -7.56 12.64 4.20
N GLN A 443 -7.13 11.46 3.79
CA GLN A 443 -6.49 10.51 4.68
C GLN A 443 -5.10 11.02 5.10
N GLU A 444 -4.61 10.52 6.23
CA GLU A 444 -3.22 10.71 6.61
C GLU A 444 -2.30 10.09 5.55
N ARG A 445 -1.05 10.57 5.51
CA ARG A 445 -0.07 9.99 4.60
C ARG A 445 0.16 8.53 4.88
N LEU A 446 0.54 7.80 3.85
CA LEU A 446 1.03 6.44 4.02
C LEU A 446 2.19 6.45 5.00
N LYS A 447 2.11 5.60 6.02
CA LYS A 447 3.20 5.40 6.96
C LYS A 447 4.41 4.80 6.23
N ASN A 448 5.62 5.13 6.68
CA ASN A 448 6.84 4.58 6.10
C ASN A 448 6.99 3.08 6.35
N ARG A 449 6.42 2.58 7.45
CA ARG A 449 6.37 1.16 7.79
C ARG A 449 4.92 0.72 7.95
N ILE A 450 4.53 -0.23 7.13
CA ILE A 450 3.22 -0.89 7.15
C ILE A 450 3.51 -2.38 7.27
N TYR A 451 2.73 -3.11 8.04
CA TYR A 451 2.93 -4.53 8.25
C TYR A 451 1.85 -5.33 7.53
N LEU A 452 2.24 -6.47 7.00
CA LEU A 452 1.36 -7.32 6.20
C LEU A 452 0.10 -7.72 6.96
N ASP A 453 0.21 -8.08 8.22
CA ASP A 453 -0.92 -8.50 9.06
C ASP A 453 -2.02 -7.44 9.20
N ASN A 454 -1.66 -6.16 9.04
CA ASN A 454 -2.63 -5.05 9.12
C ASN A 454 -3.46 -4.87 7.85
N ILE A 455 -3.05 -5.50 6.74
CA ILE A 455 -3.69 -5.32 5.42
C ILE A 455 -4.29 -6.61 4.88
N LEU A 456 -3.93 -7.76 5.41
CA LEU A 456 -4.54 -9.04 5.01
C LEU A 456 -6.03 -9.03 5.31
N LYS A 457 -6.82 -9.41 4.31
CA LYS A 457 -8.26 -9.64 4.44
C LYS A 457 -8.51 -11.13 4.48
N GLU A 458 -9.56 -11.55 5.19
CA GLU A 458 -10.08 -12.91 5.04
C GLU A 458 -10.48 -13.12 3.57
N ASN A 459 -9.80 -14.04 2.91
CA ASN A 459 -9.97 -14.26 1.49
C ASN A 459 -11.08 -15.28 1.29
N ASN A 460 -12.28 -14.81 0.91
CA ASN A 460 -13.43 -15.68 0.58
C ASN A 460 -13.44 -16.13 -0.90
N LYS A 461 -12.34 -15.95 -1.64
CA LYS A 461 -12.26 -16.26 -3.07
C LYS A 461 -11.39 -17.49 -3.30
N GLU A 462 -11.93 -18.67 -3.07
CA GLU A 462 -11.23 -19.96 -3.22
C GLU A 462 -10.69 -20.23 -4.64
N GLN A 463 -11.14 -19.52 -5.66
CA GLN A 463 -10.80 -19.78 -7.08
C GLN A 463 -9.95 -18.71 -7.73
N GLU A 464 -9.42 -17.74 -6.98
CA GLU A 464 -8.58 -16.65 -7.52
C GLU A 464 -7.30 -16.49 -6.70
N LEU A 465 -6.19 -16.30 -7.40
CA LEU A 465 -4.92 -15.95 -6.77
C LEU A 465 -4.81 -14.41 -6.64
N VAL A 466 -5.05 -13.93 -5.44
CA VAL A 466 -4.97 -12.51 -5.08
C VAL A 466 -4.08 -12.34 -3.86
N LEU A 467 -3.01 -11.57 -3.98
CA LEU A 467 -2.04 -11.34 -2.91
C LEU A 467 -2.00 -9.86 -2.51
N SER A 468 -2.26 -9.57 -1.25
CA SER A 468 -2.09 -8.23 -0.69
C SER A 468 -0.62 -7.98 -0.35
N VAL A 469 -0.04 -6.88 -0.85
CA VAL A 469 1.40 -6.61 -0.73
C VAL A 469 1.73 -5.23 -0.18
N GLY A 470 0.74 -4.36 0.01
CA GLY A 470 0.95 -2.99 0.46
C GLY A 470 -0.35 -2.24 0.68
N LEU A 471 -0.25 -0.94 0.83
CA LEU A 471 -1.38 -0.02 0.97
C LEU A 471 -1.28 1.08 -0.08
N VAL A 472 -2.35 1.30 -0.81
CA VAL A 472 -2.49 2.35 -1.83
C VAL A 472 -3.14 3.57 -1.22
N ASP A 473 -2.66 4.77 -1.56
CA ASP A 473 -3.31 6.05 -1.25
C ASP A 473 -4.00 6.58 -2.50
N ASP A 474 -5.31 6.67 -2.45
CA ASP A 474 -6.13 7.21 -3.52
C ASP A 474 -6.76 8.55 -3.11
N PRO A 475 -6.11 9.69 -3.44
CA PRO A 475 -6.66 11.00 -3.14
C PRO A 475 -7.91 11.33 -3.97
N TYR A 476 -8.14 10.64 -5.08
CA TYR A 476 -9.32 10.86 -5.93
C TYR A 476 -10.58 10.24 -5.32
N GLU A 477 -10.45 9.08 -4.64
CA GLU A 477 -11.56 8.46 -3.92
C GLU A 477 -11.52 8.75 -2.40
N GLN A 478 -10.53 9.53 -1.94
CA GLN A 478 -10.34 9.92 -0.53
C GLN A 478 -10.23 8.71 0.40
N MET A 479 -9.55 7.66 -0.05
CA MET A 479 -9.43 6.41 0.71
C MET A 479 -8.05 5.78 0.57
N GLN A 480 -7.72 4.92 1.52
CA GLN A 480 -6.59 4.02 1.44
C GLN A 480 -7.11 2.58 1.43
N TYR A 481 -6.53 1.74 0.57
CA TYR A 481 -6.95 0.35 0.43
C TYR A 481 -5.74 -0.55 0.16
N PRO A 482 -5.82 -1.85 0.48
CA PRO A 482 -4.74 -2.78 0.20
C PRO A 482 -4.34 -2.79 -1.28
N LEU A 483 -3.02 -2.86 -1.52
CA LEU A 483 -2.48 -3.15 -2.84
C LEU A 483 -2.59 -4.65 -3.08
N ASP A 484 -3.62 -5.03 -3.80
CA ASP A 484 -3.91 -6.42 -4.15
C ASP A 484 -3.40 -6.71 -5.57
N ILE A 485 -2.53 -7.72 -5.71
CA ILE A 485 -2.10 -8.23 -7.01
C ILE A 485 -3.02 -9.40 -7.36
N ASN A 486 -3.90 -9.23 -8.32
CA ASN A 486 -4.80 -10.28 -8.80
C ASN A 486 -4.17 -11.00 -10.01
N PHE A 487 -3.36 -12.03 -9.73
CA PHE A 487 -2.73 -12.83 -10.78
C PHE A 487 -3.75 -13.54 -11.67
N SER A 488 -4.88 -13.93 -11.12
CA SER A 488 -5.94 -14.61 -11.90
C SER A 488 -6.66 -13.70 -12.90
N ALA A 489 -6.71 -12.39 -12.64
CA ALA A 489 -7.31 -11.41 -13.55
C ALA A 489 -6.28 -10.75 -14.46
N ASP A 490 -5.12 -10.35 -13.90
CA ASP A 490 -4.14 -9.48 -14.56
C ASP A 490 -2.93 -10.25 -15.12
N GLY A 491 -2.76 -11.52 -14.73
CA GLY A 491 -1.64 -12.35 -15.16
C GLY A 491 -0.35 -12.05 -14.41
N HIS A 492 0.75 -12.01 -15.14
CA HIS A 492 2.11 -11.79 -14.62
C HIS A 492 2.32 -10.36 -14.13
N CYS A 493 3.34 -10.16 -13.27
CA CYS A 493 3.67 -8.85 -12.70
C CYS A 493 5.16 -8.51 -12.86
N LEU A 494 5.47 -7.24 -13.12
CA LEU A 494 6.84 -6.70 -13.04
C LEU A 494 6.91 -5.58 -12.01
N VAL A 495 7.95 -5.64 -11.17
CA VAL A 495 8.25 -4.67 -10.13
C VAL A 495 9.53 -3.93 -10.51
N TRP A 496 9.38 -2.68 -10.93
CA TRP A 496 10.45 -1.81 -11.39
C TRP A 496 11.02 -1.01 -10.22
N GLY A 497 12.35 -0.88 -10.15
CA GLY A 497 12.95 -0.07 -9.09
C GLY A 497 14.47 -0.04 -9.13
N ALA A 498 15.06 1.08 -8.75
CA ALA A 498 16.50 1.22 -8.59
C ALA A 498 17.05 0.29 -7.49
N PRO A 499 18.34 0.02 -7.43
CA PRO A 499 18.95 -0.69 -6.29
C PRO A 499 18.64 0.00 -4.96
N GLY A 500 18.34 -0.80 -3.91
CA GLY A 500 18.04 -0.28 -2.56
C GLY A 500 16.64 0.28 -2.36
N THR A 501 15.70 0.10 -3.30
CA THR A 501 14.33 0.64 -3.19
C THR A 501 13.32 -0.32 -2.57
N GLY A 502 13.75 -1.51 -2.11
CA GLY A 502 12.87 -2.49 -1.45
C GLY A 502 12.30 -3.57 -2.38
N LYS A 503 12.88 -3.80 -3.58
CA LYS A 503 12.41 -4.84 -4.53
C LYS A 503 12.38 -6.24 -3.93
N THR A 504 13.47 -6.65 -3.29
CA THR A 504 13.57 -7.97 -2.66
C THR A 504 12.61 -8.10 -1.49
N THR A 505 12.45 -7.05 -0.67
CA THR A 505 11.44 -6.98 0.40
C THR A 505 10.03 -7.13 -0.15
N PHE A 506 9.75 -6.56 -1.31
CA PHE A 506 8.47 -6.73 -2.00
C PHE A 506 8.20 -8.22 -2.30
N LEU A 507 9.19 -8.94 -2.86
CA LEU A 507 9.06 -10.38 -3.13
C LEU A 507 8.91 -11.20 -1.84
N GLN A 508 9.63 -10.86 -0.77
CA GLN A 508 9.45 -11.48 0.55
C GLN A 508 8.02 -11.30 1.07
N THR A 509 7.46 -10.12 0.89
CA THR A 509 6.05 -9.84 1.24
C THR A 509 5.08 -10.65 0.39
N VAL A 510 5.36 -10.82 -0.89
CA VAL A 510 4.56 -11.68 -1.80
C VAL A 510 4.55 -13.13 -1.29
N ILE A 511 5.72 -13.70 -0.93
CA ILE A 511 5.82 -15.07 -0.39
C ILE A 511 5.01 -15.19 0.91
N MET A 512 5.19 -14.22 1.82
CA MET A 512 4.53 -14.24 3.12
C MET A 512 3.01 -14.06 2.99
N SER A 513 2.58 -13.17 2.09
CA SER A 513 1.16 -12.98 1.77
C SER A 513 0.53 -14.26 1.23
N ALA A 514 1.22 -14.97 0.32
CA ALA A 514 0.77 -16.23 -0.21
C ALA A 514 0.69 -17.31 0.89
N ALA A 515 1.73 -17.46 1.70
CA ALA A 515 1.80 -18.48 2.75
C ALA A 515 0.80 -18.27 3.89
N LYS A 516 0.41 -17.02 4.17
CA LYS A 516 -0.62 -16.69 5.18
C LYS A 516 -2.05 -16.81 4.66
N THR A 517 -2.25 -16.75 3.34
CA THR A 517 -3.59 -16.67 2.74
C THR A 517 -4.04 -17.99 2.12
N TYR A 518 -3.09 -18.78 1.59
CA TYR A 518 -3.35 -20.01 0.86
C TYR A 518 -2.64 -21.20 1.51
N THR A 519 -3.11 -22.42 1.22
CA THR A 519 -2.43 -23.65 1.63
C THR A 519 -1.42 -24.10 0.56
N PRO A 520 -0.48 -25.02 0.87
CA PRO A 520 0.41 -25.59 -0.14
C PRO A 520 -0.30 -26.35 -1.26
N MET A 521 -1.53 -26.79 -1.02
CA MET A 521 -2.38 -27.42 -2.04
C MET A 521 -3.03 -26.42 -2.99
N ASP A 522 -3.08 -25.13 -2.60
CA ASP A 522 -3.62 -24.05 -3.41
C ASP A 522 -2.56 -23.35 -4.25
N ILE A 523 -1.34 -23.19 -3.70
CA ILE A 523 -0.24 -22.47 -4.35
C ILE A 523 1.10 -23.13 -4.09
N ASN A 524 1.87 -23.29 -5.18
CA ASN A 524 3.27 -23.70 -5.16
C ASN A 524 4.16 -22.54 -5.62
N ILE A 525 5.16 -22.22 -4.84
CA ILE A 525 6.07 -21.10 -5.06
C ILE A 525 7.45 -21.61 -5.44
N TYR A 526 8.03 -21.04 -6.48
CA TYR A 526 9.42 -21.26 -6.88
C TYR A 526 10.11 -19.92 -6.99
N ALA A 527 11.37 -19.81 -6.62
CA ALA A 527 12.12 -18.58 -6.67
C ALA A 527 13.45 -18.74 -7.38
N MET A 528 13.83 -17.71 -8.15
CA MET A 528 15.15 -17.50 -8.72
C MET A 528 15.69 -16.20 -8.13
N ASP A 529 16.73 -16.27 -7.29
CA ASP A 529 17.32 -15.14 -6.57
C ASP A 529 18.69 -14.78 -7.15
N PHE A 530 18.71 -13.81 -8.05
CA PHE A 530 19.93 -13.24 -8.65
C PHE A 530 20.38 -11.95 -7.94
N GLY A 531 19.97 -11.78 -6.69
CA GLY A 531 20.24 -10.60 -5.88
C GLY A 531 21.01 -10.93 -4.61
N SER A 532 20.35 -10.89 -3.49
CA SER A 532 20.95 -11.01 -2.16
C SER A 532 20.87 -12.40 -1.55
N TRP A 533 20.30 -13.38 -2.23
CA TRP A 533 20.00 -14.74 -1.76
C TRP A 533 19.09 -14.78 -0.52
N SER A 534 18.41 -13.67 -0.26
CA SER A 534 17.56 -13.54 0.92
C SER A 534 16.23 -14.30 0.81
N LEU A 535 15.84 -14.71 -0.40
CA LEU A 535 14.67 -15.56 -0.61
C LEU A 535 14.88 -16.98 -0.07
N ASN A 536 16.13 -17.41 0.16
CA ASN A 536 16.46 -18.69 0.82
C ASN A 536 15.84 -18.80 2.24
N LEU A 537 15.52 -17.68 2.88
CA LEU A 537 14.86 -17.68 4.20
C LEU A 537 13.51 -18.40 4.19
N PHE A 538 12.87 -18.48 3.02
CA PHE A 538 11.56 -19.09 2.83
C PHE A 538 11.61 -20.51 2.29
N GLY A 539 12.83 -21.05 2.02
CA GLY A 539 12.99 -22.36 1.39
C GLY A 539 12.43 -23.54 2.18
N SER A 540 12.21 -23.39 3.50
CA SER A 540 11.61 -24.42 4.35
C SER A 540 10.08 -24.39 4.37
N LEU A 541 9.43 -23.33 3.83
CA LEU A 541 7.97 -23.26 3.78
C LEU A 541 7.39 -24.37 2.91
N PRO A 542 6.34 -25.08 3.35
CA PRO A 542 5.70 -26.11 2.55
C PRO A 542 5.15 -25.63 1.19
N HIS A 543 4.88 -24.32 1.07
CA HIS A 543 4.46 -23.67 -0.18
C HIS A 543 5.60 -23.53 -1.19
N VAL A 544 6.87 -23.57 -0.74
CA VAL A 544 8.04 -23.30 -1.55
C VAL A 544 8.69 -24.60 -2.01
N GLY A 545 8.57 -24.91 -3.30
CA GLY A 545 9.19 -26.09 -3.90
C GLY A 545 10.70 -25.94 -4.09
N GLY A 546 11.26 -24.74 -4.01
CA GLY A 546 12.70 -24.48 -4.02
C GLY A 546 13.05 -23.06 -4.39
N VAL A 547 14.25 -22.66 -3.97
CA VAL A 547 14.91 -21.40 -4.32
C VAL A 547 16.20 -21.72 -5.05
N ALA A 548 16.42 -21.19 -6.25
CA ALA A 548 17.65 -21.33 -7.02
C ALA A 548 18.37 -19.98 -7.05
N ASN A 549 19.66 -19.98 -6.76
CA ASN A 549 20.50 -18.78 -6.80
C ASN A 549 21.28 -18.71 -8.12
N ASP A 550 21.95 -17.60 -8.39
CA ASP A 550 22.71 -17.36 -9.61
C ASP A 550 23.81 -18.39 -9.89
N ASN A 551 24.35 -19.06 -8.86
CA ASN A 551 25.36 -20.11 -8.97
C ASN A 551 24.78 -21.52 -9.12
N ASP A 552 23.46 -21.70 -9.01
CA ASP A 552 22.79 -23.00 -9.04
C ASP A 552 22.32 -23.37 -10.47
N GLU A 553 23.23 -23.37 -11.43
CA GLU A 553 22.94 -23.59 -12.87
C GLU A 553 22.03 -24.81 -13.11
N GLU A 554 22.42 -25.97 -12.57
CA GLU A 554 21.63 -27.20 -12.72
C GLU A 554 20.20 -27.02 -12.21
N LYS A 555 20.05 -26.41 -11.03
CA LYS A 555 18.75 -26.20 -10.39
C LYS A 555 17.87 -25.25 -11.20
N ILE A 556 18.47 -24.22 -11.81
CA ILE A 556 17.76 -23.26 -12.69
C ILE A 556 17.20 -23.98 -13.92
N TYR A 557 18.03 -24.74 -14.63
CA TYR A 557 17.56 -25.49 -15.82
C TYR A 557 16.54 -26.58 -15.45
N LYS A 558 16.70 -27.26 -14.31
CA LYS A 558 15.74 -28.24 -13.83
C LYS A 558 14.38 -27.60 -13.49
N LEU A 559 14.40 -26.43 -12.85
CA LEU A 559 13.18 -25.66 -12.58
C LEU A 559 12.49 -25.25 -13.89
N VAL A 560 13.22 -24.70 -14.85
CA VAL A 560 12.68 -24.33 -16.16
C VAL A 560 12.08 -25.53 -16.90
N ASN A 561 12.78 -26.66 -16.90
CA ASN A 561 12.30 -27.88 -17.56
C ASN A 561 11.06 -28.44 -16.85
N MET A 562 11.02 -28.38 -15.52
CA MET A 562 9.85 -28.76 -14.73
C MET A 562 8.63 -27.90 -15.10
N LEU A 563 8.80 -26.58 -15.17
CA LEU A 563 7.72 -25.66 -15.54
C LEU A 563 7.27 -25.84 -17.00
N LYS A 564 8.20 -26.09 -17.94
CA LYS A 564 7.87 -26.44 -19.33
C LYS A 564 6.97 -27.67 -19.40
N LYS A 565 7.37 -28.76 -18.73
CA LYS A 565 6.60 -30.02 -18.67
C LYS A 565 5.23 -29.81 -18.02
N GLU A 566 5.15 -28.99 -16.97
CA GLU A 566 3.90 -28.68 -16.28
C GLU A 566 2.94 -27.91 -17.18
N ILE A 567 3.44 -26.87 -17.89
CA ILE A 567 2.62 -26.15 -18.90
C ILE A 567 2.07 -27.10 -19.95
N ASP A 568 2.93 -27.97 -20.53
CA ASP A 568 2.53 -28.89 -21.59
C ASP A 568 1.57 -29.97 -21.06
N THR A 569 1.69 -30.39 -19.81
CA THR A 569 0.78 -31.34 -19.16
C THR A 569 -0.58 -30.72 -18.91
N ARG A 570 -0.62 -29.51 -18.32
CA ARG A 570 -1.89 -28.77 -18.12
C ARG A 570 -2.57 -28.47 -19.45
N LYS A 571 -1.80 -28.07 -20.46
CA LYS A 571 -2.31 -27.81 -21.81
C LYS A 571 -2.99 -29.02 -22.43
N ARG A 572 -2.39 -30.22 -22.31
CA ARG A 572 -2.99 -31.45 -22.76
C ARG A 572 -4.25 -31.82 -21.99
N ASN A 573 -4.20 -31.73 -20.67
CA ASN A 573 -5.34 -32.02 -19.81
C ASN A 573 -6.53 -31.08 -20.07
N PHE A 574 -6.27 -29.79 -20.27
CA PHE A 574 -7.31 -28.81 -20.60
C PHE A 574 -7.92 -29.09 -21.98
N ALA A 575 -7.07 -29.39 -22.97
CA ALA A 575 -7.54 -29.72 -24.31
C ALA A 575 -8.40 -31.00 -24.33
N MET A 576 -8.02 -32.03 -23.58
CA MET A 576 -8.80 -33.29 -23.47
C MET A 576 -10.19 -33.07 -22.85
N ASN A 577 -10.30 -32.08 -21.93
CA ASN A 577 -11.57 -31.78 -21.25
C ASN A 577 -12.35 -30.62 -21.91
N GLY A 578 -11.84 -30.05 -23.01
CA GLY A 578 -12.47 -28.91 -23.70
C GLY A 578 -12.42 -27.61 -22.90
N ILE A 579 -11.41 -27.45 -22.02
CA ILE A 579 -11.24 -26.32 -21.07
C ILE A 579 -10.22 -25.36 -21.62
N ILE A 580 -10.46 -24.07 -21.45
CA ILE A 580 -9.61 -22.99 -21.98
C ILE A 580 -8.72 -22.31 -20.91
N ASN A 581 -9.06 -22.44 -19.63
CA ASN A 581 -8.30 -21.86 -18.54
C ASN A 581 -8.52 -22.59 -17.20
N ILE A 582 -7.63 -22.32 -16.24
CA ILE A 582 -7.63 -22.98 -14.93
C ILE A 582 -8.91 -22.74 -14.12
N LYS A 583 -9.57 -21.58 -14.25
CA LYS A 583 -10.81 -21.27 -13.49
C LYS A 583 -11.95 -22.26 -13.82
N ILE A 584 -12.01 -22.70 -15.07
CA ILE A 584 -13.05 -23.62 -15.54
C ILE A 584 -12.67 -25.07 -15.21
N TYR A 585 -11.37 -25.38 -15.04
CA TYR A 585 -10.88 -26.74 -14.84
C TYR A 585 -11.49 -27.39 -13.59
N GLU A 586 -11.35 -26.75 -12.43
CA GLU A 586 -11.88 -27.27 -11.16
C GLU A 586 -13.40 -27.41 -11.20
N GLN A 587 -14.11 -26.45 -11.81
CA GLN A 587 -15.57 -26.50 -11.94
C GLN A 587 -16.05 -27.66 -12.83
N THR A 588 -15.24 -28.05 -13.82
CA THR A 588 -15.61 -29.07 -14.81
C THR A 588 -15.19 -30.47 -14.38
N THR A 589 -13.98 -30.59 -13.80
CA THR A 589 -13.40 -31.91 -13.47
C THR A 589 -13.59 -32.29 -12.00
N GLY A 590 -13.85 -31.34 -11.11
CA GLY A 590 -13.87 -31.55 -9.67
C GLY A 590 -12.48 -31.74 -9.06
N GLU A 591 -11.40 -31.65 -9.87
CA GLU A 591 -10.02 -31.76 -9.43
C GLU A 591 -9.40 -30.35 -9.26
N LYS A 592 -8.74 -30.10 -8.15
CA LYS A 592 -8.05 -28.86 -7.88
C LYS A 592 -6.59 -28.93 -8.33
N LEU A 593 -6.15 -27.97 -9.14
CA LEU A 593 -4.76 -27.81 -9.53
C LEU A 593 -4.17 -26.61 -8.75
N PRO A 594 -3.03 -26.78 -8.07
CA PRO A 594 -2.39 -25.64 -7.40
C PRO A 594 -1.95 -24.58 -8.40
N PHE A 595 -2.12 -23.31 -8.03
CA PHE A 595 -1.46 -22.23 -8.74
C PHE A 595 0.06 -22.36 -8.59
N ILE A 596 0.80 -21.97 -9.61
CA ILE A 596 2.26 -21.92 -9.55
C ILE A 596 2.69 -20.45 -9.68
N LEU A 597 3.49 -19.98 -8.73
CA LEU A 597 4.04 -18.63 -8.72
C LEU A 597 5.57 -18.69 -8.77
N LEU A 598 6.15 -18.25 -9.89
CA LEU A 598 7.59 -18.10 -10.09
C LEU A 598 8.01 -16.68 -9.73
N LEU A 599 8.85 -16.54 -8.70
CA LEU A 599 9.46 -15.27 -8.32
C LEU A 599 10.86 -15.17 -8.93
N ILE A 600 11.21 -13.99 -9.47
CA ILE A 600 12.52 -13.74 -10.06
C ILE A 600 13.06 -12.44 -9.48
N ASP A 601 14.06 -12.52 -8.62
CA ASP A 601 14.73 -11.32 -8.15
C ASP A 601 15.90 -10.98 -9.08
N ASN A 602 15.89 -9.76 -9.61
CA ASN A 602 16.84 -9.23 -10.57
C ASN A 602 16.80 -9.92 -11.96
N PHE A 603 15.69 -9.73 -12.66
CA PHE A 603 15.44 -10.27 -14.00
C PHE A 603 16.55 -9.90 -15.03
N ASN A 604 17.15 -8.71 -14.86
CA ASN A 604 18.24 -8.25 -15.70
C ASN A 604 19.49 -9.15 -15.57
N ALA A 605 19.81 -9.59 -14.34
CA ALA A 605 20.95 -10.48 -14.10
C ALA A 605 20.69 -11.87 -14.68
N LEU A 606 19.47 -12.40 -14.55
CA LEU A 606 19.09 -13.68 -15.12
C LEU A 606 19.44 -13.75 -16.62
N PHE A 607 19.00 -12.78 -17.42
CA PHE A 607 19.26 -12.79 -18.85
C PHE A 607 20.71 -12.47 -19.25
N SER A 608 21.45 -11.79 -18.37
CA SER A 608 22.89 -11.57 -18.58
C SER A 608 23.68 -12.85 -18.42
N ILE A 609 23.27 -13.74 -17.50
CA ILE A 609 23.95 -14.98 -17.17
C ILE A 609 23.42 -16.14 -18.05
N TYR A 610 22.11 -16.24 -18.23
CA TYR A 610 21.39 -17.30 -18.96
C TYR A 610 20.56 -16.75 -20.12
N PRO A 611 21.19 -16.24 -21.18
CA PRO A 611 20.47 -15.62 -22.31
C PRO A 611 19.60 -16.62 -23.11
N ASP A 612 19.93 -17.91 -23.08
CA ASP A 612 19.18 -18.99 -23.72
C ASP A 612 17.79 -19.24 -23.10
N LEU A 613 17.56 -18.76 -21.89
CA LEU A 613 16.25 -18.87 -21.23
C LEU A 613 15.23 -17.84 -21.70
N ASP A 614 15.61 -16.83 -22.51
CA ASP A 614 14.71 -15.76 -22.99
C ASP A 614 13.48 -16.34 -23.68
N GLU A 615 13.64 -17.36 -24.52
CA GLU A 615 12.54 -18.02 -25.25
C GLU A 615 11.51 -18.63 -24.31
N PHE A 616 11.97 -19.29 -23.23
CA PHE A 616 11.08 -19.84 -22.22
C PHE A 616 10.26 -18.76 -21.54
N PHE A 617 10.88 -17.66 -21.10
CA PHE A 617 10.17 -16.58 -20.41
C PHE A 617 9.22 -15.82 -21.33
N ILE A 618 9.54 -15.68 -22.62
CA ILE A 618 8.61 -15.17 -23.63
C ILE A 618 7.38 -16.10 -23.75
N LYS A 619 7.58 -17.42 -23.82
CA LYS A 619 6.49 -18.40 -23.87
C LYS A 619 5.65 -18.34 -22.58
N LEU A 620 6.30 -18.34 -21.41
CA LEU A 620 5.64 -18.28 -20.11
C LEU A 620 4.79 -17.00 -19.97
N SER A 621 5.35 -15.84 -20.35
CA SER A 621 4.65 -14.56 -20.28
C SER A 621 3.39 -14.51 -21.16
N ARG A 622 3.34 -15.28 -22.23
CA ARG A 622 2.23 -15.34 -23.18
C ARG A 622 1.15 -16.36 -22.77
N GLU A 623 1.57 -17.53 -22.34
CA GLU A 623 0.68 -18.70 -22.19
C GLU A 623 0.44 -19.11 -20.72
N GLY A 624 1.38 -18.86 -19.82
CA GLY A 624 1.39 -19.38 -18.45
C GLY A 624 0.14 -19.07 -17.63
N ALA A 625 -0.34 -17.84 -17.71
CA ALA A 625 -1.51 -17.40 -16.93
C ALA A 625 -2.79 -18.21 -17.22
N ALA A 626 -2.99 -18.66 -18.46
CA ALA A 626 -4.14 -19.50 -18.81
C ALA A 626 -4.12 -20.84 -18.07
N TYR A 627 -2.94 -21.35 -17.76
CA TYR A 627 -2.74 -22.63 -17.07
C TYR A 627 -2.50 -22.46 -15.56
N GLY A 628 -2.69 -21.25 -14.99
CA GLY A 628 -2.48 -20.98 -13.58
C GLY A 628 -1.01 -20.96 -13.16
N ILE A 629 -0.11 -20.65 -14.10
CA ILE A 629 1.32 -20.50 -13.85
C ILE A 629 1.70 -19.05 -14.06
N TYR A 630 2.01 -18.35 -12.97
CA TYR A 630 2.28 -16.93 -12.95
C TYR A 630 3.74 -16.66 -12.64
N MET A 631 4.22 -15.48 -13.06
CA MET A 631 5.53 -14.99 -12.66
C MET A 631 5.43 -13.55 -12.14
N ILE A 632 6.30 -13.26 -11.18
CA ILE A 632 6.60 -11.91 -10.72
C ILE A 632 8.10 -11.71 -10.75
N GLY A 633 8.55 -10.67 -11.44
CA GLY A 633 9.97 -10.37 -11.59
C GLY A 633 10.32 -8.95 -11.17
N THR A 634 11.48 -8.79 -10.51
CA THR A 634 12.02 -7.45 -10.21
C THR A 634 12.97 -6.99 -11.30
N VAL A 635 12.89 -5.72 -11.66
CA VAL A 635 13.62 -5.10 -12.78
C VAL A 635 14.25 -3.80 -12.31
N SER A 636 15.50 -3.54 -12.73
CA SER A 636 16.23 -2.34 -12.31
C SER A 636 16.08 -1.14 -13.26
N GLY A 637 15.55 -1.33 -14.46
CA GLY A 637 15.35 -0.30 -15.49
C GLY A 637 14.81 -0.89 -16.79
N ILE A 638 14.33 -0.07 -17.70
CA ILE A 638 13.67 -0.48 -18.97
C ILE A 638 14.63 -1.26 -19.88
N SER A 639 15.94 -0.99 -19.80
CA SER A 639 16.97 -1.73 -20.54
C SER A 639 17.32 -3.03 -19.79
N GLY A 640 17.27 -4.19 -20.48
CA GLY A 640 17.75 -5.46 -19.94
C GLY A 640 16.71 -6.56 -19.76
N VAL A 641 15.45 -6.29 -20.09
CA VAL A 641 14.40 -7.30 -20.24
C VAL A 641 13.87 -7.24 -21.67
N SER A 642 13.64 -8.39 -22.27
CA SER A 642 13.11 -8.49 -23.63
C SER A 642 11.80 -7.71 -23.75
N TYR A 643 11.72 -6.83 -24.75
CA TYR A 643 10.51 -6.06 -25.05
C TYR A 643 9.29 -6.96 -25.30
N LYS A 644 9.53 -8.21 -25.79
CA LYS A 644 8.48 -9.19 -25.98
C LYS A 644 7.85 -9.65 -24.65
N ILE A 645 8.66 -9.75 -23.61
CA ILE A 645 8.16 -10.10 -22.25
C ILE A 645 7.39 -8.93 -21.67
N ILE A 646 7.94 -7.71 -21.73
CA ILE A 646 7.31 -6.50 -21.17
C ILE A 646 5.93 -6.27 -21.78
N ASN A 647 5.78 -6.44 -23.10
CA ASN A 647 4.49 -6.23 -23.79
C ASN A 647 3.40 -7.25 -23.40
N ASN A 648 3.80 -8.44 -22.95
CA ASN A 648 2.84 -9.45 -22.51
C ASN A 648 2.35 -9.21 -21.07
N ILE A 649 3.05 -8.37 -20.30
CA ILE A 649 2.76 -8.16 -18.88
C ILE A 649 2.03 -6.82 -18.69
N LYS A 650 0.79 -6.90 -18.22
CA LYS A 650 -0.05 -5.71 -18.00
C LYS A 650 0.14 -5.09 -16.63
N ASN A 651 0.44 -5.90 -15.62
CA ASN A 651 0.57 -5.48 -14.25
C ASN A 651 2.01 -5.02 -13.97
N ASN A 652 2.20 -3.72 -13.96
CA ASN A 652 3.49 -3.08 -13.70
C ASN A 652 3.40 -2.21 -12.45
N ILE A 653 4.29 -2.44 -11.51
CA ILE A 653 4.44 -1.71 -10.26
C ILE A 653 5.79 -1.03 -10.28
N SER A 654 5.85 0.25 -9.95
CA SER A 654 7.10 1.01 -9.90
C SER A 654 7.43 1.41 -8.47
N LEU A 655 8.53 0.93 -7.95
CA LEU A 655 9.22 1.54 -6.82
C LEU A 655 10.00 2.77 -7.32
N GLN A 656 10.93 3.30 -6.54
CA GLN A 656 11.73 4.44 -6.97
C GLN A 656 12.63 4.09 -8.17
N LEU A 657 12.59 4.93 -9.21
CA LEU A 657 13.42 4.82 -10.41
C LEU A 657 14.50 5.91 -10.39
N LYS A 658 15.61 5.65 -11.10
CA LYS A 658 16.69 6.64 -11.26
C LYS A 658 16.27 7.79 -12.16
N ASP A 659 15.55 7.50 -13.24
CA ASP A 659 15.05 8.49 -14.19
C ASP A 659 13.55 8.70 -13.99
N LYS A 660 13.19 9.94 -13.68
CA LYS A 660 11.81 10.34 -13.44
C LYS A 660 10.91 10.19 -14.68
N SER A 661 11.49 10.26 -15.87
CA SER A 661 10.75 10.10 -17.13
C SER A 661 10.24 8.68 -17.34
N GLU A 662 10.87 7.68 -16.72
CA GLU A 662 10.50 6.27 -16.85
C GLU A 662 9.18 5.92 -16.14
N TYR A 663 8.77 6.67 -15.11
CA TYR A 663 7.50 6.39 -14.43
C TYR A 663 6.30 6.35 -15.37
N SER A 664 6.24 7.31 -16.30
CA SER A 664 5.12 7.37 -17.27
C SER A 664 5.09 6.17 -18.22
N ALA A 665 6.24 5.59 -18.53
CA ALA A 665 6.33 4.39 -19.35
C ALA A 665 5.87 3.13 -18.59
N VAL A 666 6.12 3.07 -17.28
CA VAL A 666 5.80 1.90 -16.43
C VAL A 666 4.34 1.93 -15.95
N VAL A 667 3.91 3.04 -15.32
CA VAL A 667 2.60 3.11 -14.65
C VAL A 667 1.59 4.01 -15.36
N GLY A 668 1.95 4.62 -16.48
CA GLY A 668 1.08 5.52 -17.23
C GLY A 668 1.15 6.97 -16.75
N LYS A 669 0.11 7.76 -16.97
CA LYS A 669 0.09 9.19 -16.63
C LYS A 669 0.27 9.43 -15.13
N THR A 670 1.33 10.16 -14.75
CA THR A 670 1.65 10.46 -13.34
C THR A 670 1.22 11.87 -12.91
N ASP A 671 0.95 12.78 -13.85
CA ASP A 671 0.73 14.20 -13.57
C ASP A 671 1.85 14.84 -12.71
N GLY A 672 3.09 14.36 -12.92
CA GLY A 672 4.25 14.78 -12.16
C GLY A 672 4.31 14.21 -10.73
N LEU A 673 3.48 13.21 -10.38
CA LEU A 673 3.59 12.47 -9.13
C LEU A 673 4.86 11.64 -9.15
N GLU A 674 5.65 11.74 -8.09
CA GLU A 674 6.83 10.95 -7.79
C GLU A 674 6.65 10.30 -6.42
N PRO A 675 7.11 9.07 -6.21
CA PRO A 675 7.03 8.44 -4.91
C PRO A 675 7.98 9.14 -3.92
N GLU A 676 7.59 9.23 -2.66
CA GLU A 676 8.48 9.72 -1.61
C GLU A 676 9.75 8.88 -1.52
N ASN A 677 10.87 9.50 -1.08
CA ASN A 677 12.15 8.83 -0.96
C ASN A 677 12.21 7.92 0.29
N ASN A 678 11.39 6.86 0.29
CA ASN A 678 11.31 5.83 1.31
C ASN A 678 11.40 4.44 0.68
N GLU A 679 12.05 3.50 1.32
CA GLU A 679 12.06 2.11 0.85
C GLU A 679 10.66 1.52 0.77
N GLY A 680 10.39 0.80 -0.30
CA GLY A 680 9.07 0.21 -0.57
C GLY A 680 7.98 1.20 -0.98
N ARG A 681 8.30 2.51 -1.10
CA ARG A 681 7.38 3.51 -1.65
C ARG A 681 7.41 3.46 -3.16
N GLY A 682 6.23 3.52 -3.78
CA GLY A 682 6.15 3.39 -5.23
C GLY A 682 4.86 3.92 -5.83
N LEU A 683 4.70 3.71 -7.14
CA LEU A 683 3.55 4.09 -7.92
C LEU A 683 2.94 2.87 -8.62
N ILE A 684 1.62 2.88 -8.70
CA ILE A 684 0.83 1.94 -9.52
C ILE A 684 -0.01 2.70 -10.53
N ARG A 685 -0.47 1.99 -11.55
CA ARG A 685 -1.44 2.55 -12.50
C ARG A 685 -2.75 2.86 -11.80
N GLY A 686 -3.26 4.07 -11.99
CA GLY A 686 -4.54 4.54 -11.48
C GLY A 686 -5.35 5.31 -12.53
N THR A 687 -6.55 5.72 -12.17
CA THR A 687 -7.45 6.52 -13.02
C THR A 687 -7.94 7.72 -12.21
N PRO A 688 -7.71 8.95 -12.69
CA PRO A 688 -7.16 9.34 -14.01
C PRO A 688 -5.63 9.32 -14.09
N PHE A 689 -4.90 9.23 -12.97
CA PHE A 689 -3.44 9.26 -12.88
C PHE A 689 -2.92 8.16 -11.97
N ALA A 690 -1.62 7.90 -12.02
CA ALA A 690 -0.94 6.96 -11.14
C ALA A 690 -1.18 7.27 -9.66
N LEU A 691 -1.22 6.23 -8.82
CA LEU A 691 -1.44 6.33 -7.38
C LEU A 691 -0.18 5.91 -6.62
N GLU A 692 0.05 6.54 -5.48
CA GLU A 692 1.16 6.21 -4.60
C GLU A 692 0.79 5.04 -3.68
N PHE A 693 1.74 4.15 -3.42
CA PHE A 693 1.57 3.06 -2.45
C PHE A 693 2.80 2.89 -1.57
N GLN A 694 2.63 2.19 -0.47
CA GLN A 694 3.71 1.68 0.38
C GLN A 694 3.65 0.16 0.44
N THR A 695 4.76 -0.51 0.13
CA THR A 695 4.93 -1.95 0.35
C THR A 695 4.85 -2.26 1.84
N ALA A 696 4.14 -3.31 2.21
CA ALA A 696 4.12 -3.81 3.57
C ALA A 696 5.37 -4.62 3.86
N LEU A 697 5.89 -4.53 5.06
CA LEU A 697 6.90 -5.46 5.56
C LEU A 697 6.26 -6.84 5.82
N PRO A 698 6.95 -7.94 5.52
CA PRO A 698 6.39 -9.29 5.65
C PRO A 698 6.00 -9.65 7.09
N VAL A 699 6.67 -9.05 8.07
CA VAL A 699 6.45 -9.23 9.51
C VAL A 699 6.72 -7.92 10.27
N VAL A 700 6.29 -7.86 11.52
CA VAL A 700 6.57 -6.71 12.43
C VAL A 700 8.07 -6.68 12.77
N GLY A 701 8.65 -5.47 12.83
CA GLY A 701 10.03 -5.25 13.28
C GLY A 701 10.40 -3.77 13.23
N GLN A 702 11.22 -3.32 14.18
CA GLN A 702 11.66 -1.92 14.26
C GLN A 702 12.90 -1.65 13.39
N ASP A 703 13.73 -2.67 13.20
CA ASP A 703 14.91 -2.64 12.32
C ASP A 703 15.00 -3.92 11.47
N ASP A 704 15.95 -3.96 10.54
CA ASP A 704 16.09 -5.07 9.59
C ASP A 704 16.51 -6.39 10.27
N ASN A 705 17.26 -6.32 11.37
CA ASN A 705 17.67 -7.52 12.13
C ASN A 705 16.47 -8.15 12.84
N GLU A 706 15.59 -7.32 13.40
CA GLU A 706 14.37 -7.79 14.03
C GLU A 706 13.41 -8.38 12.98
N VAL A 707 13.28 -7.74 11.82
CA VAL A 707 12.48 -8.26 10.69
C VAL A 707 12.99 -9.63 10.26
N LEU A 708 14.31 -9.81 10.07
CA LEU A 708 14.91 -11.09 9.70
C LEU A 708 14.66 -12.19 10.74
N LYS A 709 14.80 -11.86 12.03
CA LYS A 709 14.52 -12.79 13.12
C LYS A 709 13.06 -13.21 13.12
N ASN A 710 12.17 -12.25 12.95
CA ASN A 710 10.73 -12.50 12.98
C ASN A 710 10.24 -13.24 11.73
N ILE A 711 10.87 -13.03 10.55
CA ILE A 711 10.62 -13.87 9.36
C ILE A 711 10.91 -15.34 9.67
N LYS A 712 12.08 -15.66 10.25
CA LYS A 712 12.45 -17.04 10.60
C LYS A 712 11.46 -17.67 11.59
N SER A 713 11.04 -16.91 12.58
CA SER A 713 10.03 -17.36 13.55
C SER A 713 8.67 -17.64 12.88
N GLU A 714 8.21 -16.72 12.03
CA GLU A 714 6.94 -16.85 11.33
C GLU A 714 6.94 -18.01 10.33
N VAL A 715 8.05 -18.18 9.60
CA VAL A 715 8.25 -19.33 8.72
C VAL A 715 8.13 -20.65 9.50
N SER A 716 8.72 -20.74 10.70
CA SER A 716 8.61 -21.94 11.55
C SER A 716 7.16 -22.22 11.96
N ILE A 717 6.42 -21.17 12.35
CA ILE A 717 4.98 -21.27 12.72
C ILE A 717 4.16 -21.74 11.52
N LEU A 718 4.40 -21.17 10.34
CA LEU A 718 3.68 -21.55 9.11
C LEU A 718 4.00 -22.99 8.67
N CYS A 719 5.23 -23.48 8.90
CA CYS A 719 5.58 -24.88 8.69
C CYS A 719 4.82 -25.82 9.63
N GLU A 720 4.64 -25.42 10.90
CA GLU A 720 3.88 -26.22 11.87
C GLU A 720 2.38 -26.29 11.54
N ASN A 721 1.83 -25.19 11.00
CA ASN A 721 0.42 -25.08 10.67
C ASN A 721 0.04 -25.78 9.35
N ASN A 722 1.00 -25.97 8.42
CA ASN A 722 0.75 -26.52 7.08
C ASN A 722 1.47 -27.87 6.90
N LYS A 723 1.11 -28.86 7.72
CA LYS A 723 1.69 -30.22 7.62
C LYS A 723 1.05 -31.07 6.53
N ASP A 724 -0.13 -30.72 6.08
CA ASP A 724 -0.93 -31.48 5.10
C ASP A 724 -0.63 -31.03 3.67
N GLY A 725 0.51 -31.43 3.14
CA GLY A 725 0.92 -31.14 1.78
C GLY A 725 2.15 -30.24 1.67
N SER A 726 2.86 -30.39 0.55
CA SER A 726 4.00 -29.53 0.21
C SER A 726 4.09 -29.34 -1.30
N ALA A 727 4.66 -28.21 -1.71
CA ALA A 727 4.97 -27.94 -3.09
C ALA A 727 5.94 -29.00 -3.65
N LYS A 728 5.76 -29.37 -4.91
CA LYS A 728 6.66 -30.31 -5.57
C LYS A 728 8.08 -29.74 -5.58
N PRO A 729 9.09 -30.43 -5.00
CA PRO A 729 10.45 -29.88 -4.95
C PRO A 729 11.06 -29.78 -6.34
N ILE A 730 11.96 -28.81 -6.52
CA ILE A 730 12.79 -28.74 -7.73
C ILE A 730 13.63 -30.02 -7.77
N PRO A 731 13.58 -30.81 -8.83
CA PRO A 731 14.33 -32.07 -8.90
C PRO A 731 15.82 -31.79 -8.97
N VAL A 732 16.55 -32.05 -7.88
CA VAL A 732 18.02 -31.91 -7.82
C VAL A 732 18.63 -33.30 -7.72
N MET A 733 19.68 -33.57 -8.54
CA MET A 733 20.37 -34.84 -8.51
C MET A 733 21.12 -34.98 -7.18
N PRO A 734 20.84 -36.03 -6.37
CA PRO A 734 21.63 -36.27 -5.16
C PRO A 734 23.06 -36.60 -5.46
N ASP A 735 23.99 -36.14 -4.61
CA ASP A 735 25.43 -36.44 -4.79
C ASP A 735 25.73 -37.95 -4.79
N VAL A 736 25.06 -38.69 -3.95
CA VAL A 736 25.15 -40.13 -3.86
C VAL A 736 23.77 -40.75 -3.80
N ILE A 737 23.48 -41.73 -4.69
CA ILE A 737 22.27 -42.49 -4.71
C ILE A 737 22.49 -43.80 -3.97
N SER A 738 21.98 -43.92 -2.76
CA SER A 738 22.06 -45.13 -1.96
C SER A 738 21.13 -46.22 -2.48
N TYR A 739 21.52 -47.46 -2.38
CA TYR A 739 20.77 -48.66 -2.79
C TYR A 739 19.29 -48.66 -2.26
N ASN A 740 19.08 -48.23 -1.03
CA ASN A 740 17.77 -48.24 -0.37
C ASN A 740 16.95 -46.97 -0.57
N SER A 741 17.48 -45.99 -1.29
CA SER A 741 16.82 -44.67 -1.41
C SER A 741 15.63 -44.63 -2.39
N ILE A 742 15.53 -45.64 -3.27
CA ILE A 742 14.51 -45.69 -4.32
C ILE A 742 13.70 -47.00 -4.19
N MET A 743 12.43 -46.85 -3.86
CA MET A 743 11.49 -47.98 -3.82
C MET A 743 10.91 -48.24 -5.21
N SER A 744 11.09 -49.42 -5.76
CA SER A 744 10.52 -49.92 -7.00
C SER A 744 10.42 -51.42 -7.00
N ASN A 745 9.46 -52.01 -7.69
CA ASN A 745 9.32 -53.45 -7.90
C ASN A 745 10.28 -53.96 -9.00
N ASP A 746 10.73 -53.05 -9.84
CA ASP A 746 11.69 -53.36 -10.93
C ASP A 746 13.12 -53.17 -10.50
N ILE A 747 14.10 -53.66 -11.27
CA ILE A 747 15.51 -53.44 -11.06
C ILE A 747 15.83 -51.97 -11.34
N VAL A 748 16.20 -51.19 -10.33
CA VAL A 748 16.59 -49.79 -10.46
C VAL A 748 18.07 -49.69 -10.76
N LEU A 749 18.43 -49.01 -11.83
CA LEU A 749 19.84 -48.77 -12.21
C LEU A 749 20.38 -47.46 -11.58
N GLY A 750 19.51 -46.47 -11.39
CA GLY A 750 19.81 -45.15 -10.87
C GLY A 750 18.74 -44.14 -11.17
N LEU A 751 19.08 -42.85 -11.16
CA LEU A 751 18.19 -41.75 -11.52
C LEU A 751 18.61 -41.12 -12.87
N SER A 752 17.62 -40.89 -13.75
CA SER A 752 17.84 -40.16 -15.01
C SER A 752 18.45 -38.79 -14.76
N THR A 753 19.50 -38.42 -15.50
CA THR A 753 20.09 -37.07 -15.39
C THR A 753 19.17 -35.99 -15.88
N GLU A 754 18.23 -36.28 -16.77
CA GLU A 754 17.25 -35.32 -17.29
C GLU A 754 16.03 -35.16 -16.39
N THR A 755 15.40 -36.28 -15.99
CA THR A 755 14.09 -36.30 -15.33
C THR A 755 14.18 -36.56 -13.83
N ILE A 756 15.32 -37.06 -13.35
CA ILE A 756 15.55 -37.54 -11.96
C ILE A 756 14.52 -38.64 -11.57
N GLU A 757 13.92 -39.27 -12.54
CA GLU A 757 13.06 -40.43 -12.33
C GLU A 757 13.90 -41.71 -12.31
N PRO A 758 13.47 -42.78 -11.62
CA PRO A 758 14.17 -44.03 -11.59
C PRO A 758 14.31 -44.63 -13.00
N VAL A 759 15.53 -44.93 -13.37
CA VAL A 759 15.84 -45.72 -14.58
C VAL A 759 15.80 -47.19 -14.19
N THR A 760 14.82 -47.90 -14.74
CA THR A 760 14.54 -49.29 -14.32
C THR A 760 14.70 -50.28 -15.46
N VAL A 761 14.81 -51.58 -15.07
CA VAL A 761 14.69 -52.75 -15.93
C VAL A 761 13.54 -53.57 -15.41
N ASP A 762 12.45 -53.70 -16.21
CA ASP A 762 11.28 -54.45 -15.87
C ASP A 762 11.61 -55.98 -15.98
N ILE A 763 11.66 -56.68 -14.87
CA ILE A 763 11.98 -58.11 -14.83
C ILE A 763 11.04 -58.96 -15.67
N LYS A 764 9.79 -58.54 -15.84
CA LYS A 764 8.74 -59.29 -16.55
C LYS A 764 8.74 -59.07 -18.06
N LYS A 765 9.05 -57.84 -18.47
CA LYS A 765 8.91 -57.40 -19.86
C LYS A 765 10.24 -57.20 -20.59
N SER A 766 11.32 -56.85 -19.85
CA SER A 766 12.61 -56.55 -20.44
C SER A 766 13.32 -57.80 -20.97
N PRO A 767 14.34 -57.60 -21.82
CA PRO A 767 15.24 -58.64 -22.23
C PRO A 767 15.87 -59.35 -21.02
N HIS A 768 16.12 -60.67 -21.16
CA HIS A 768 16.73 -61.48 -20.09
C HIS A 768 18.23 -61.38 -20.00
N CYS A 769 18.84 -60.60 -20.87
CA CYS A 769 20.26 -60.35 -20.91
C CYS A 769 20.61 -58.89 -20.62
N ILE A 770 21.59 -58.66 -19.74
CA ILE A 770 22.11 -57.32 -19.44
C ILE A 770 23.58 -57.34 -19.65
N LEU A 771 24.11 -56.46 -20.49
CA LEU A 771 25.54 -56.35 -20.75
C LEU A 771 26.05 -54.98 -20.27
N ILE A 772 26.99 -55.01 -19.31
CA ILE A 772 27.65 -53.85 -18.77
C ILE A 772 28.98 -53.69 -19.47
N SER A 773 29.12 -52.63 -20.23
CA SER A 773 30.33 -52.22 -20.94
C SER A 773 30.96 -51.08 -20.18
N GLY A 774 32.17 -51.24 -19.64
CA GLY A 774 32.82 -50.24 -18.82
C GLY A 774 34.29 -49.99 -19.17
N GLU A 775 34.73 -48.76 -18.95
CA GLU A 775 36.14 -48.45 -18.91
C GLU A 775 36.73 -48.87 -17.55
N LYS A 776 38.07 -48.96 -17.47
CA LYS A 776 38.73 -49.32 -16.19
C LYS A 776 38.38 -48.32 -15.10
N LYS A 777 37.97 -48.82 -13.95
CA LYS A 777 37.52 -48.01 -12.78
C LYS A 777 36.31 -47.14 -13.01
N SER A 778 35.46 -47.49 -13.96
CA SER A 778 34.20 -46.74 -14.27
C SER A 778 32.99 -47.15 -13.43
N GLY A 779 33.15 -48.06 -12.47
CA GLY A 779 32.06 -48.54 -11.63
C GLY A 779 31.23 -49.68 -12.21
N SER A 780 31.64 -50.32 -13.32
CA SER A 780 30.92 -51.43 -13.94
C SER A 780 30.66 -52.62 -13.01
N SER A 781 31.62 -52.99 -12.17
CA SER A 781 31.43 -54.04 -11.14
C SER A 781 30.47 -53.60 -10.01
N ASN A 782 30.45 -52.34 -9.64
CA ASN A 782 29.44 -51.84 -8.68
C ASN A 782 28.02 -51.96 -9.25
N ILE A 783 27.82 -51.57 -10.50
CA ILE A 783 26.48 -51.71 -11.15
C ILE A 783 26.12 -53.20 -11.26
N LEU A 784 27.04 -54.06 -11.61
CA LEU A 784 26.79 -55.49 -11.64
C LEU A 784 26.34 -56.02 -10.26
N ASN A 785 27.04 -55.66 -9.19
CA ASN A 785 26.69 -56.03 -7.83
C ASN A 785 25.31 -55.53 -7.44
N VAL A 786 25.00 -54.23 -7.73
CA VAL A 786 23.69 -53.63 -7.46
C VAL A 786 22.55 -54.33 -8.19
N ILE A 787 22.76 -54.71 -9.46
CA ILE A 787 21.76 -55.42 -10.25
C ILE A 787 21.52 -56.84 -9.68
N LEU A 788 22.62 -57.59 -9.46
CA LEU A 788 22.53 -58.95 -8.96
C LEU A 788 21.85 -59.05 -7.58
N LYS A 789 22.17 -58.13 -6.68
CA LYS A 789 21.57 -58.02 -5.35
C LYS A 789 20.06 -57.74 -5.45
N GLN A 790 19.63 -56.84 -6.33
CA GLN A 790 18.21 -56.56 -6.53
C GLN A 790 17.44 -57.77 -7.08
N PHE A 791 18.06 -58.62 -7.92
CA PHE A 791 17.41 -59.86 -8.34
C PHE A 791 17.15 -60.82 -7.17
N VAL A 792 18.05 -60.85 -6.17
CA VAL A 792 17.79 -61.63 -4.94
C VAL A 792 16.68 -61.02 -4.13
N ASP A 793 16.78 -59.69 -3.84
CA ASP A 793 15.86 -59.00 -2.93
C ASP A 793 14.43 -58.91 -3.50
N LYS A 794 14.28 -58.71 -4.82
CA LYS A 794 12.99 -58.42 -5.46
C LYS A 794 12.36 -59.65 -6.16
N ALA A 795 13.19 -60.56 -6.67
CA ALA A 795 12.73 -61.71 -7.43
C ALA A 795 13.06 -63.05 -6.74
N ASN A 796 13.64 -63.05 -5.54
CA ASN A 796 14.09 -64.22 -4.80
C ASN A 796 14.90 -65.16 -5.71
N ALA A 797 15.79 -64.53 -6.55
CA ALA A 797 16.55 -65.23 -7.56
C ALA A 797 17.73 -66.00 -6.97
N LYS A 798 18.00 -67.17 -7.56
CA LYS A 798 19.22 -67.93 -7.26
C LYS A 798 20.37 -67.42 -8.11
N LEU A 799 21.41 -66.90 -7.45
CA LEU A 799 22.59 -66.38 -8.15
C LEU A 799 23.62 -67.49 -8.42
N ILE A 800 24.11 -67.45 -9.64
CA ILE A 800 25.26 -68.23 -10.08
C ILE A 800 26.30 -67.25 -10.54
N LEU A 801 27.40 -67.16 -9.83
CA LEU A 801 28.40 -66.09 -10.05
C LEU A 801 29.69 -66.70 -10.61
N TYR A 802 30.15 -66.14 -11.71
CA TYR A 802 31.52 -66.41 -12.21
C TYR A 802 32.35 -65.15 -12.05
N ASP A 803 33.46 -65.33 -11.29
CA ASP A 803 34.42 -64.27 -11.02
C ASP A 803 35.79 -64.75 -11.46
N SER A 804 36.37 -64.19 -12.49
CA SER A 804 37.65 -64.62 -13.10
C SER A 804 38.88 -64.36 -12.19
N GLY A 805 38.73 -64.44 -10.85
CA GLY A 805 39.77 -64.17 -9.86
C GLY A 805 39.98 -62.69 -9.54
N ARG A 806 39.09 -61.82 -10.01
CA ARG A 806 39.09 -60.40 -9.68
C ARG A 806 38.52 -60.10 -8.30
N GLN A 807 37.81 -61.02 -7.71
CA GLN A 807 37.14 -60.97 -6.40
C GLN A 807 36.10 -59.81 -6.29
N THR A 808 35.62 -59.30 -7.41
CA THR A 808 34.66 -58.19 -7.47
C THR A 808 33.27 -58.61 -7.07
N LEU A 809 32.91 -59.86 -7.21
CA LEU A 809 31.61 -60.45 -6.82
C LEU A 809 31.67 -61.16 -5.44
N SER A 810 32.82 -61.12 -4.73
CA SER A 810 33.02 -61.75 -3.45
C SER A 810 32.04 -61.37 -2.35
N THR A 811 31.53 -60.13 -2.39
CA THR A 811 30.49 -59.63 -1.47
C THR A 811 29.16 -60.38 -1.61
N LEU A 812 28.82 -60.86 -2.80
CA LEU A 812 27.61 -61.62 -3.09
C LEU A 812 27.77 -63.10 -2.92
N ALA A 813 29.00 -63.62 -2.71
CA ALA A 813 29.27 -65.04 -2.57
C ALA A 813 28.47 -65.75 -1.46
N ARG A 814 28.14 -65.01 -0.35
CA ARG A 814 27.35 -65.56 0.77
C ARG A 814 25.89 -65.75 0.46
N ILE A 815 25.35 -64.99 -0.50
CA ILE A 815 23.91 -65.02 -0.88
C ILE A 815 23.73 -65.73 -2.23
N SER A 816 24.79 -66.16 -2.89
CA SER A 816 24.76 -66.94 -4.13
C SER A 816 24.52 -68.43 -3.90
N GLU A 817 23.84 -69.10 -4.78
CA GLU A 817 23.73 -70.57 -4.82
C GLU A 817 25.07 -71.21 -5.18
N LYS A 818 25.83 -70.58 -6.06
CA LYS A 818 27.15 -71.04 -6.48
C LYS A 818 28.04 -69.85 -6.84
N TYR A 819 29.22 -69.79 -6.24
CA TYR A 819 30.34 -68.91 -6.58
C TYR A 819 31.48 -69.73 -7.26
N ILE A 820 31.89 -69.28 -8.43
CA ILE A 820 32.78 -70.05 -9.33
C ILE A 820 33.96 -69.12 -9.69
N GLU A 821 35.19 -69.67 -9.46
CA GLU A 821 36.45 -68.90 -9.75
C GLU A 821 37.26 -69.54 -10.88
N SER A 822 36.91 -70.80 -11.28
CA SER A 822 37.61 -71.53 -12.34
C SER A 822 36.70 -71.98 -13.46
N ALA A 823 37.28 -72.06 -14.71
CA ALA A 823 36.56 -72.59 -15.85
C ALA A 823 36.15 -74.07 -15.73
N VAL A 824 36.89 -74.87 -15.04
CA VAL A 824 36.56 -76.30 -14.79
C VAL A 824 35.32 -76.43 -13.95
N GLU A 825 35.18 -75.64 -12.86
CA GLU A 825 33.98 -75.62 -12.06
C GLU A 825 32.78 -75.08 -12.82
N LEU A 826 33.03 -74.07 -13.70
CA LEU A 826 31.96 -73.49 -14.56
C LEU A 826 31.45 -74.60 -15.55
N ASP A 827 32.38 -75.36 -16.19
CA ASP A 827 32.00 -76.42 -17.14
C ASP A 827 31.11 -77.51 -16.47
N GLU A 828 31.48 -77.94 -15.28
CA GLU A 828 30.72 -78.95 -14.51
C GLU A 828 29.32 -78.33 -14.10
N TYR A 829 29.28 -77.04 -13.73
CA TYR A 829 28.06 -76.46 -13.25
C TYR A 829 27.06 -76.17 -14.43
N ILE A 830 27.58 -75.72 -15.58
CA ILE A 830 26.75 -75.43 -16.79
C ILE A 830 26.17 -76.71 -17.32
N GLU A 831 26.88 -77.87 -17.22
CA GLU A 831 26.33 -79.17 -17.57
C GLU A 831 25.11 -79.54 -16.72
N LYS A 832 25.23 -79.44 -15.39
CA LYS A 832 24.17 -79.72 -14.45
C LYS A 832 22.99 -78.70 -14.62
N LEU A 833 23.27 -77.42 -14.93
CA LEU A 833 22.27 -76.40 -15.17
C LEU A 833 21.49 -76.67 -16.45
N ALA A 834 22.20 -77.11 -17.53
CA ALA A 834 21.54 -77.48 -18.79
C ALA A 834 20.57 -78.65 -18.61
N GLU A 835 20.93 -79.64 -17.78
CA GLU A 835 20.01 -80.78 -17.43
C GLU A 835 18.76 -80.26 -16.67
N LYS A 836 18.94 -79.37 -15.67
CA LYS A 836 17.83 -78.75 -14.94
C LYS A 836 16.93 -77.95 -15.85
N LEU A 837 17.47 -77.21 -16.80
CA LEU A 837 16.72 -76.35 -17.75
C LEU A 837 15.96 -77.20 -18.80
N ASN A 838 16.45 -78.37 -19.19
CA ASN A 838 15.75 -79.29 -20.01
C ASN A 838 14.48 -79.85 -19.31
N LEU A 839 14.47 -79.99 -18.01
CA LEU A 839 13.30 -80.33 -17.22
C LEU A 839 12.28 -79.19 -17.22
N ARG A 840 12.71 -77.94 -17.06
CA ARG A 840 11.84 -76.75 -17.13
C ARG A 840 11.21 -76.58 -18.50
N LYS A 841 11.91 -76.84 -19.59
CA LYS A 841 11.43 -76.75 -20.94
C LYS A 841 10.23 -77.67 -21.22
N ASN A 842 10.15 -78.77 -20.51
CA ASN A 842 9.11 -79.79 -20.64
C ASN A 842 7.92 -79.58 -19.67
N SER A 843 7.93 -78.53 -18.85
CA SER A 843 6.89 -78.17 -17.91
C SER A 843 5.92 -77.18 -18.55
N GLU A 844 4.61 -77.36 -18.36
CA GLU A 844 3.57 -76.41 -18.83
C GLU A 844 3.46 -75.20 -17.93
N ASP A 845 3.85 -75.28 -16.65
CA ASP A 845 3.82 -74.16 -15.68
C ASP A 845 5.22 -73.87 -15.13
N LEU A 846 5.68 -72.63 -15.39
CA LEU A 846 6.94 -72.11 -14.91
C LEU A 846 6.85 -71.43 -13.55
N SER A 847 5.64 -71.27 -12.99
CA SER A 847 5.41 -70.57 -11.71
C SER A 847 6.13 -71.26 -10.54
N GLU A 848 6.24 -72.57 -10.60
CA GLU A 848 6.87 -73.40 -9.55
C GLU A 848 8.43 -73.32 -9.53
N PHE A 849 9.05 -72.71 -10.56
CA PHE A 849 10.51 -72.67 -10.67
C PHE A 849 11.07 -71.31 -10.20
N ASP A 850 12.14 -71.39 -9.44
CA ASP A 850 12.88 -70.16 -9.02
C ASP A 850 13.49 -69.46 -10.21
N THR A 851 13.60 -68.11 -10.12
CA THR A 851 14.35 -67.33 -11.07
C THR A 851 15.84 -67.62 -10.90
N ILE A 852 16.59 -67.83 -11.97
CA ILE A 852 18.04 -68.05 -11.96
C ILE A 852 18.70 -66.87 -12.61
N VAL A 853 19.78 -66.35 -12.01
CA VAL A 853 20.56 -65.25 -12.58
C VAL A 853 22.04 -65.66 -12.64
N ILE A 854 22.56 -65.63 -13.82
CA ILE A 854 23.99 -65.90 -14.06
C ILE A 854 24.70 -64.55 -14.16
N GLY A 855 25.56 -64.25 -13.17
CA GLY A 855 26.37 -63.03 -13.13
C GLY A 855 27.81 -63.34 -13.52
N ILE A 856 28.36 -62.65 -14.51
CA ILE A 856 29.72 -62.88 -15.01
C ILE A 856 30.49 -61.57 -14.98
N ASP A 857 31.58 -61.48 -14.22
CA ASP A 857 32.55 -60.41 -14.30
C ASP A 857 33.84 -60.90 -14.93
N GLY A 858 34.25 -60.26 -16.02
CA GLY A 858 35.40 -60.72 -16.84
C GLY A 858 35.02 -61.76 -17.91
N TYR A 859 34.06 -61.37 -18.74
CA TYR A 859 33.52 -62.25 -19.78
C TYR A 859 34.56 -62.82 -20.74
N LYS A 860 35.55 -61.97 -21.16
CA LYS A 860 36.59 -62.38 -22.06
C LYS A 860 37.49 -63.49 -21.42
N ASP A 861 37.84 -63.32 -20.17
CA ASP A 861 38.69 -64.29 -19.46
C ASP A 861 37.90 -65.61 -19.30
N MET A 862 36.61 -65.58 -19.09
CA MET A 862 35.72 -66.76 -19.10
C MET A 862 35.69 -67.45 -20.47
N TYR A 863 35.45 -66.65 -21.51
CA TYR A 863 35.23 -67.16 -22.89
C TYR A 863 36.52 -67.86 -23.41
N ASP A 864 37.68 -67.24 -23.11
CA ASP A 864 38.96 -67.82 -23.49
C ASP A 864 39.34 -69.09 -22.73
N ALA A 865 38.71 -69.41 -21.62
CA ALA A 865 39.04 -70.51 -20.70
C ALA A 865 38.00 -71.69 -20.76
N ILE A 866 36.82 -71.54 -21.32
CA ILE A 866 35.82 -72.60 -21.40
C ILE A 866 36.06 -73.51 -22.67
N ASP A 867 35.60 -74.77 -22.61
CA ASP A 867 35.62 -75.64 -23.78
C ASP A 867 34.45 -75.40 -24.74
N ASP A 868 34.54 -75.90 -25.97
CA ASP A 868 33.47 -75.76 -27.01
C ASP A 868 32.10 -76.32 -26.62
N LYS A 869 32.03 -77.31 -25.74
CA LYS A 869 30.80 -77.89 -25.25
C LYS A 869 30.12 -76.98 -24.27
N THR A 870 30.84 -76.42 -23.41
CA THR A 870 30.31 -75.42 -22.47
C THR A 870 29.96 -74.19 -23.16
N ALA A 871 30.71 -73.70 -24.14
CA ALA A 871 30.30 -72.57 -24.98
C ALA A 871 28.97 -72.84 -25.72
N THR A 872 28.79 -74.03 -26.25
CA THR A 872 27.54 -74.47 -26.92
C THR A 872 26.34 -74.51 -25.95
N ARG A 873 26.58 -75.06 -24.73
CA ARG A 873 25.53 -75.11 -23.70
C ARG A 873 25.16 -73.71 -23.21
N LEU A 874 26.13 -72.85 -22.95
CA LEU A 874 25.87 -71.46 -22.54
C LEU A 874 25.16 -70.68 -23.62
N SER A 875 25.50 -70.89 -24.90
CA SER A 875 24.76 -70.28 -26.02
C SER A 875 23.30 -70.74 -26.04
N ALA A 876 23.01 -71.99 -25.75
CA ALA A 876 21.66 -72.48 -25.66
C ALA A 876 20.87 -71.89 -24.45
N ILE A 877 21.55 -71.74 -23.32
CA ILE A 877 21.00 -71.09 -22.11
C ILE A 877 20.63 -69.63 -22.40
N VAL A 878 21.54 -68.87 -23.02
CA VAL A 878 21.25 -67.48 -23.43
C VAL A 878 20.12 -67.39 -24.39
N ARG A 879 20.04 -68.28 -25.39
CA ARG A 879 18.91 -68.27 -26.37
C ARG A 879 17.57 -68.61 -25.78
N MET A 880 17.50 -69.54 -24.85
CA MET A 880 16.24 -70.04 -24.28
C MET A 880 15.88 -69.37 -22.94
N GLY A 881 16.76 -68.57 -22.34
CA GLY A 881 16.68 -68.13 -20.95
C GLY A 881 15.40 -67.39 -20.59
N LYS A 882 14.88 -66.53 -21.49
CA LYS A 882 13.63 -65.78 -21.26
C LYS A 882 12.45 -66.70 -21.00
N GLY A 883 12.34 -67.75 -21.77
CA GLY A 883 11.24 -68.76 -21.64
C GLY A 883 11.46 -69.73 -20.48
N LEU A 884 12.58 -69.66 -19.76
CA LEU A 884 12.95 -70.57 -18.68
C LEU A 884 13.21 -69.89 -17.35
N LYS A 885 12.92 -68.60 -17.22
CA LYS A 885 13.24 -67.75 -16.05
C LYS A 885 14.73 -67.71 -15.72
N VAL A 886 15.59 -67.58 -16.72
CA VAL A 886 17.03 -67.45 -16.56
C VAL A 886 17.48 -66.13 -17.12
N PHE A 887 18.14 -65.32 -16.31
CA PHE A 887 18.70 -64.02 -16.66
C PHE A 887 20.25 -64.16 -16.71
N VAL A 888 20.84 -63.40 -17.62
CA VAL A 888 22.30 -63.39 -17.76
C VAL A 888 22.77 -61.93 -17.68
N VAL A 889 23.62 -61.63 -16.70
CA VAL A 889 24.17 -60.29 -16.47
C VAL A 889 25.69 -60.39 -16.60
N VAL A 890 26.23 -59.64 -17.56
CA VAL A 890 27.66 -59.71 -17.91
C VAL A 890 28.28 -58.34 -17.74
N ALA A 891 29.49 -58.27 -17.15
CA ALA A 891 30.31 -57.05 -17.14
C ALA A 891 31.68 -57.34 -17.76
N GLU A 892 32.14 -56.45 -18.62
CA GLU A 892 33.45 -56.52 -19.25
C GLU A 892 33.95 -55.13 -19.70
N GLU A 893 35.26 -55.00 -19.92
CA GLU A 893 35.90 -53.82 -20.49
C GLU A 893 35.45 -53.57 -21.93
N SER A 894 35.10 -52.28 -22.25
CA SER A 894 34.57 -51.87 -23.56
C SER A 894 35.44 -52.30 -24.74
N ALA A 895 36.77 -52.18 -24.64
CA ALA A 895 37.71 -52.58 -25.65
C ALA A 895 37.74 -54.09 -25.89
N LYS A 896 37.59 -54.93 -24.84
CA LYS A 896 37.53 -56.41 -24.94
C LYS A 896 36.20 -56.83 -25.55
N LEU A 897 35.09 -56.20 -25.16
CA LEU A 897 33.77 -56.46 -25.76
C LEU A 897 33.75 -56.16 -27.24
N TYR A 898 34.28 -55.00 -27.64
CA TYR A 898 34.39 -54.64 -29.09
C TYR A 898 35.14 -55.68 -29.88
N SER A 899 36.25 -56.20 -29.37
CA SER A 899 37.06 -57.23 -30.04
C SER A 899 36.34 -58.57 -30.22
N LEU A 900 35.51 -58.96 -29.24
CA LEU A 900 34.71 -60.19 -29.28
C LEU A 900 33.38 -60.07 -30.04
N SER A 901 32.81 -58.87 -30.10
CA SER A 901 31.45 -58.63 -30.67
C SER A 901 31.28 -59.11 -32.08
N SER A 902 32.35 -59.20 -32.85
CA SER A 902 32.38 -59.72 -34.24
C SER A 902 32.57 -61.27 -34.37
N VAL A 903 33.14 -61.89 -33.36
CA VAL A 903 33.63 -63.27 -33.43
C VAL A 903 32.74 -64.21 -32.56
N ASP A 904 32.34 -63.77 -31.35
CA ASP A 904 31.61 -64.57 -30.41
C ASP A 904 30.10 -64.63 -30.64
N PRO A 905 29.53 -65.81 -30.93
CA PRO A 905 28.08 -65.96 -31.16
C PRO A 905 27.22 -65.66 -29.90
N ILE A 906 27.74 -65.95 -28.69
CA ILE A 906 27.04 -65.73 -27.43
C ILE A 906 26.91 -64.24 -27.19
N LEU A 907 28.02 -63.50 -27.30
CA LEU A 907 28.05 -62.09 -27.12
C LEU A 907 27.18 -61.32 -28.15
N LYS A 908 27.19 -61.79 -29.40
CA LYS A 908 26.25 -61.26 -30.45
C LYS A 908 24.79 -61.36 -30.06
N MET A 909 24.37 -62.48 -29.47
CA MET A 909 23.00 -62.66 -29.00
C MET A 909 22.66 -61.72 -27.82
N ILE A 910 23.63 -61.59 -26.87
CA ILE A 910 23.46 -60.71 -25.72
C ILE A 910 23.33 -59.26 -26.16
N ILE A 911 24.13 -58.82 -27.13
CA ILE A 911 24.06 -57.44 -27.65
C ILE A 911 22.77 -57.19 -28.47
N SER A 912 22.35 -58.13 -29.29
CA SER A 912 21.16 -57.97 -30.16
C SER A 912 19.85 -57.95 -29.38
N ASP A 913 19.75 -58.80 -28.36
CA ASP A 913 18.48 -59.07 -27.63
C ASP A 913 18.53 -58.54 -26.18
N GLY A 914 19.62 -57.91 -25.74
CA GLY A 914 19.86 -57.47 -24.37
C GLY A 914 19.77 -55.98 -24.14
N ILE A 915 19.94 -55.61 -22.86
CA ILE A 915 20.08 -54.24 -22.42
C ILE A 915 21.56 -53.91 -22.27
N GLY A 916 22.03 -52.83 -22.86
CA GLY A 916 23.36 -52.29 -22.67
C GLY A 916 23.40 -51.28 -21.51
N ILE A 917 24.40 -51.40 -20.65
CA ILE A 917 24.73 -50.39 -19.64
C ILE A 917 26.18 -49.97 -19.90
N LEU A 918 26.35 -48.68 -20.24
CA LEU A 918 27.65 -48.14 -20.67
C LEU A 918 28.17 -47.23 -19.58
N THR A 919 29.36 -47.56 -19.03
CA THR A 919 29.93 -46.82 -17.89
C THR A 919 31.30 -46.26 -18.20
N GLY A 920 31.52 -44.98 -17.93
CA GLY A 920 32.80 -44.29 -18.18
C GLY A 920 33.18 -44.16 -19.64
N GLY A 921 34.15 -43.34 -19.95
CA GLY A 921 34.58 -43.08 -21.31
C GLY A 921 33.57 -42.27 -22.14
N THR A 922 33.69 -42.36 -23.45
CA THR A 922 32.79 -41.76 -24.42
C THR A 922 31.90 -42.80 -25.09
N LEU A 923 30.72 -42.43 -25.57
CA LEU A 923 29.84 -43.36 -26.32
C LEU A 923 30.54 -44.04 -27.49
N LYS A 924 31.50 -43.37 -28.11
CA LYS A 924 32.31 -43.90 -29.21
C LYS A 924 33.19 -45.09 -28.81
N GLN A 925 33.63 -45.16 -27.54
CA GLN A 925 34.46 -46.24 -27.01
C GLN A 925 33.64 -47.53 -26.80
N HIS A 926 32.34 -47.43 -26.65
CA HIS A 926 31.42 -48.55 -26.51
C HIS A 926 30.87 -49.05 -27.86
N GLY A 927 31.70 -49.11 -28.86
CA GLY A 927 31.38 -49.46 -30.28
C GLY A 927 30.77 -50.88 -30.50
N ALA A 928 30.64 -51.69 -29.48
CA ALA A 928 29.91 -52.97 -29.53
C ALA A 928 28.38 -52.74 -29.66
N PHE A 929 27.85 -51.57 -29.22
CA PHE A 929 26.46 -51.24 -29.31
C PHE A 929 26.16 -50.27 -30.45
N LYS A 930 25.01 -50.42 -31.11
CA LYS A 930 24.48 -49.40 -32.01
C LYS A 930 23.71 -48.39 -31.21
N ILE A 931 24.07 -47.11 -31.33
CA ILE A 931 23.49 -46.02 -30.51
C ILE A 931 23.19 -44.85 -31.45
N GLU A 932 21.96 -44.35 -31.41
CA GLU A 932 21.58 -43.08 -32.04
C GLU A 932 22.06 -41.93 -31.15
N ALA A 933 23.03 -41.16 -31.61
CA ALA A 933 23.59 -40.01 -30.90
C ALA A 933 24.14 -38.97 -31.86
N GLU A 934 24.06 -37.68 -31.48
CA GLU A 934 24.70 -36.58 -32.22
C GLU A 934 26.22 -36.65 -32.08
N TYR A 935 26.95 -36.04 -33.04
CA TYR A 935 28.41 -36.07 -33.05
C TYR A 935 29.06 -35.49 -31.76
N SER A 936 28.42 -34.49 -31.17
CA SER A 936 28.81 -33.89 -29.88
C SER A 936 28.74 -34.90 -28.72
N GLU A 937 27.62 -35.61 -28.63
CA GLU A 937 27.34 -36.59 -27.59
C GLU A 937 28.27 -37.83 -27.73
N LEU A 938 28.60 -38.27 -28.95
CA LEU A 938 29.50 -39.41 -29.18
C LEU A 938 30.90 -39.20 -28.57
N ASN A 939 31.33 -37.97 -28.42
CA ASN A 939 32.64 -37.60 -27.89
C ASN A 939 32.61 -37.03 -26.48
N GLU A 940 31.42 -36.91 -25.88
CA GLU A 940 31.27 -36.44 -24.49
C GLU A 940 31.75 -37.48 -23.51
N GLN A 941 32.63 -37.08 -22.58
CA GLN A 941 33.11 -37.91 -21.51
C GLN A 941 32.06 -38.04 -20.41
N LEU A 942 31.69 -39.26 -20.04
CA LEU A 942 30.86 -39.51 -18.90
C LEU A 942 31.53 -39.07 -17.59
N SER A 943 30.79 -38.40 -16.73
CA SER A 943 31.22 -38.03 -15.37
C SER A 943 31.30 -39.28 -14.48
N GLU A 944 31.93 -39.12 -13.34
CA GLU A 944 32.02 -40.19 -12.33
C GLU A 944 30.61 -40.60 -11.88
N PHE A 945 30.35 -41.92 -11.80
CA PHE A 945 29.03 -42.51 -11.46
C PHE A 945 27.92 -42.25 -12.49
N GLU A 946 28.19 -41.75 -13.69
CA GLU A 946 27.22 -41.68 -14.77
C GLU A 946 27.34 -42.86 -15.73
N ALA A 947 26.18 -43.24 -16.27
CA ALA A 947 26.07 -44.34 -17.22
C ALA A 947 24.97 -44.09 -18.24
N TYR A 948 24.99 -44.79 -19.37
CA TYR A 948 23.86 -44.87 -20.30
C TYR A 948 23.22 -46.27 -20.19
N LYS A 949 21.88 -46.28 -20.13
CA LYS A 949 21.10 -47.49 -20.46
C LYS A 949 20.79 -47.40 -21.95
N VAL A 950 21.09 -48.45 -22.71
CA VAL A 950 20.81 -48.58 -24.13
C VAL A 950 19.87 -49.77 -24.34
N GLU A 951 18.75 -49.53 -24.95
CA GLU A 951 17.74 -50.56 -25.28
C GLU A 951 17.12 -50.19 -26.64
N ASN A 952 17.10 -51.09 -27.64
CA ASN A 952 16.57 -50.84 -28.99
C ASN A 952 17.16 -49.60 -29.68
N GLU A 953 18.45 -49.37 -29.57
CA GLU A 953 19.17 -48.17 -30.07
C GLU A 953 18.87 -46.84 -29.35
N GLU A 954 17.82 -46.78 -28.50
CA GLU A 954 17.56 -45.66 -27.64
C GLU A 954 18.50 -45.63 -26.42
N LYS A 955 18.87 -44.42 -25.97
CA LYS A 955 19.73 -44.25 -24.82
C LYS A 955 19.07 -43.37 -23.73
N VAL A 956 19.32 -43.71 -22.48
CA VAL A 956 18.92 -42.90 -21.31
C VAL A 956 20.15 -42.71 -20.42
N ARG A 957 20.58 -41.46 -20.23
CA ARG A 957 21.67 -41.14 -19.31
C ARG A 957 21.15 -41.12 -17.88
N PHE A 958 21.90 -41.69 -16.96
CA PHE A 958 21.53 -41.79 -15.56
C PHE A 958 22.76 -41.80 -14.64
N LYS A 959 22.54 -41.32 -13.41
CA LYS A 959 23.51 -41.47 -12.31
C LYS A 959 23.26 -42.77 -11.58
N THR A 960 24.31 -43.55 -11.42
CA THR A 960 24.26 -44.94 -10.89
C THR A 960 24.05 -44.96 -9.38
N MET A 961 23.42 -46.01 -8.88
CA MET A 961 23.36 -46.27 -7.45
C MET A 961 24.66 -46.83 -6.94
N TYR A 962 24.96 -46.55 -5.67
CA TYR A 962 26.12 -47.05 -4.95
C TYR A 962 25.70 -47.93 -3.78
N GLU A 963 26.35 -49.07 -3.64
CA GLU A 963 26.22 -49.97 -2.51
C GLU A 963 27.41 -49.77 -1.60
N PHE A 964 27.19 -49.39 -0.33
CA PHE A 964 28.23 -49.33 0.71
C PHE A 964 28.44 -50.70 1.33
#